data_85d93c7eae2eadb2d92dbd4e10171b3d
#
_entry.id   85d93c7eae2eadb2d92dbd4e10171b3d
#
_cell.length_a   1.000
_cell.length_b   1.000
_cell.length_c   1.000
_cell.angle_alpha   90.00
_cell.angle_beta   90.00
_cell.angle_gamma   90.00
#
_symmetry.space_group_name_H-M   'P 1'
#
loop_
_entity.id
_entity.type
_entity.pdbx_description
1 polymer ?
#
loop_
_entity_poly.entity_id
_entity_poly.type
_entity_poly.pdbx_seq_one_letter_code
_entity_poly.pdbx_strand_id
1 'polypeptide(L)'
;MDVPVAVNEDKLLLVSVGYSACHWCHVMAHECFEDTTVATFMNEHFVCVKVDREEHPNVDKVYMDTVTMISGSGGWPLNCFALPDGRPVFGGTYWPKASFLRILSLMASMYQEQRAELLGQSAAIHDACSKMYSVKKADAGSGVTRIDLTTTTTALSGRFDHLLGGMGEAPKFPMPCVYEYLLGYAAQAEREEKEERERDGPQPEAPYSATRPSPEAESERVASHVAFTLECMARGGIHDQVGGGFCRYSVDAGWHIPHFEKMLYDNGQLMSLYSHACIQMASQDGPPSPLLPLFRRVVSETASFLERELLVSVPSDREGESPIAFLASLDADSEGGEGAFYAWTHTELREVLGETDYPLFADFFGVSDSGNWEKGLNILKCDKTPEAFALSKGLEVSNFLERLSAVKSKLLDVREQRSRPGRDTKALTAWNAMTVVGLVDGYRALSDPGLLSLAVRCGTYLRDVVMGGGDPEGSGLTLLPGQLMRVCTVSTPEGADTPTVSLSVNGFLEDYAHTVAAFLALYRVTFEEEWVISARLCADHCLQYFPRDMSGDGTTTTLLPFTSSLDPALPSLTVETEDNVIPASNSVMCEALLSLGALCTTASGEEGDTPPYTTIAKNMLRDVSPVFKQMRGLGHSNWARLFLQTLTVEPVEVCVLGPSHLEWGQRLRREVDGLCVGARVLIAASSGEGSCIPLLSEKEALYTERGGPDTLVYICAEGACMPPCDLDGALDTLHRLM
;
A
#
# COMPACT_ATOMS: atom_id res chain seq x y z
N MET A 1 1.08 -21.06 17.45
CA MET A 1 1.42 -20.73 18.87
C MET A 1 1.51 -22.03 19.66
N ASP A 2 2.44 -22.13 20.60
CA ASP A 2 2.63 -23.33 21.44
C ASP A 2 1.57 -23.46 22.53
N VAL A 3 0.30 -23.18 22.17
CA VAL A 3 -0.86 -23.33 23.04
C VAL A 3 -0.95 -24.75 23.65
N PRO A 4 -0.76 -25.83 22.89
CA PRO A 4 -0.79 -27.17 23.50
C PRO A 4 0.28 -27.39 24.58
N VAL A 5 1.46 -26.79 24.41
CA VAL A 5 2.56 -26.87 25.40
C VAL A 5 2.17 -26.09 26.66
N ALA A 6 1.69 -24.86 26.50
CA ALA A 6 1.27 -24.01 27.61
C ALA A 6 0.12 -24.62 28.42
N VAL A 7 -0.84 -25.26 27.77
CA VAL A 7 -1.95 -25.97 28.42
C VAL A 7 -1.42 -27.19 29.18
N ASN A 8 -0.52 -27.97 28.60
CA ASN A 8 0.04 -29.20 29.24
C ASN A 8 0.94 -28.87 30.43
N GLU A 9 1.71 -27.77 30.35
CA GLU A 9 2.62 -27.35 31.44
C GLU A 9 1.94 -26.42 32.46
N ASP A 10 0.70 -26.03 32.22
CA ASP A 10 -0.05 -25.04 33.02
C ASP A 10 0.74 -23.74 33.26
N LYS A 11 1.32 -23.17 32.18
CA LYS A 11 2.11 -21.94 32.20
C LYS A 11 1.46 -20.85 31.36
N LEU A 12 1.67 -19.58 31.75
CA LEU A 12 1.33 -18.46 30.88
C LEU A 12 2.18 -18.49 29.59
N LEU A 13 1.58 -18.02 28.52
CA LEU A 13 2.32 -17.67 27.31
C LEU A 13 2.97 -16.28 27.48
N LEU A 14 4.23 -16.16 27.08
CA LEU A 14 4.89 -14.88 26.84
C LEU A 14 5.10 -14.73 25.33
N VAL A 15 4.25 -13.94 24.68
CA VAL A 15 4.28 -13.73 23.24
C VAL A 15 5.04 -12.44 22.97
N SER A 16 6.19 -12.54 22.29
CA SER A 16 7.00 -11.40 21.84
C SER A 16 6.88 -11.27 20.33
N VAL A 17 6.23 -10.20 19.88
CA VAL A 17 6.02 -9.90 18.46
C VAL A 17 6.97 -8.81 18.02
N GLY A 18 7.58 -9.00 16.86
CA GLY A 18 8.51 -8.06 16.24
C GLY A 18 8.64 -8.33 14.75
N TYR A 19 9.63 -7.77 14.10
CA TYR A 19 9.97 -8.02 12.70
C TYR A 19 11.48 -7.82 12.48
N SER A 20 12.01 -8.28 11.37
CA SER A 20 13.44 -8.33 11.10
C SER A 20 14.12 -6.97 11.12
N ALA A 21 13.54 -5.96 10.47
CA ALA A 21 14.11 -4.62 10.35
C ALA A 21 13.89 -3.71 11.60
N CYS A 22 13.36 -4.24 12.69
CA CYS A 22 12.94 -3.47 13.86
C CYS A 22 14.11 -3.17 14.82
N HIS A 23 14.65 -1.95 14.83
CA HIS A 23 15.71 -1.50 15.72
C HIS A 23 15.45 -1.81 17.21
N TRP A 24 14.30 -1.36 17.76
CA TRP A 24 13.96 -1.58 19.17
C TRP A 24 13.74 -3.05 19.54
N CYS A 25 13.42 -3.90 18.55
CA CYS A 25 13.35 -5.36 18.75
C CYS A 25 14.75 -5.93 18.95
N HIS A 26 15.75 -5.46 18.20
CA HIS A 26 17.15 -5.83 18.38
C HIS A 26 17.67 -5.36 19.73
N VAL A 27 17.41 -4.11 20.10
CA VAL A 27 17.78 -3.56 21.43
C VAL A 27 17.23 -4.46 22.55
N MET A 28 15.95 -4.82 22.50
CA MET A 28 15.35 -5.68 23.53
C MET A 28 15.91 -7.10 23.50
N ALA A 29 16.24 -7.66 22.35
CA ALA A 29 16.86 -8.96 22.24
C ALA A 29 18.22 -8.99 22.97
N HIS A 30 19.09 -8.04 22.68
CA HIS A 30 20.42 -7.95 23.31
C HIS A 30 20.35 -7.59 24.80
N GLU A 31 19.47 -6.68 25.20
CA GLU A 31 19.39 -6.24 26.60
C GLU A 31 18.68 -7.28 27.49
N CYS A 32 17.64 -7.94 26.99
CA CYS A 32 16.77 -8.79 27.79
C CYS A 32 16.86 -10.27 27.42
N PHE A 33 16.62 -10.66 26.17
CA PHE A 33 16.44 -12.07 25.80
C PHE A 33 17.74 -12.86 25.79
N GLU A 34 18.88 -12.22 25.49
CA GLU A 34 20.21 -12.84 25.51
C GLU A 34 20.83 -12.86 26.92
N ASP A 35 20.23 -12.15 27.88
CA ASP A 35 20.69 -12.20 29.27
C ASP A 35 20.28 -13.51 29.95
N THR A 36 21.27 -14.24 30.46
CA THR A 36 21.07 -15.57 31.06
C THR A 36 20.13 -15.56 32.26
N THR A 37 20.09 -14.48 33.06
CA THR A 37 19.20 -14.36 34.23
C THR A 37 17.76 -14.20 33.78
N VAL A 38 17.52 -13.34 32.79
CA VAL A 38 16.18 -13.14 32.20
C VAL A 38 15.71 -14.41 31.50
N ALA A 39 16.54 -15.00 30.65
CA ALA A 39 16.21 -16.20 29.88
C ALA A 39 15.90 -17.40 30.80
N THR A 40 16.67 -17.58 31.89
CA THR A 40 16.39 -18.64 32.85
C THR A 40 15.03 -18.46 33.50
N PHE A 41 14.71 -17.25 33.97
CA PHE A 41 13.43 -16.94 34.58
C PHE A 41 12.26 -17.14 33.59
N MET A 42 12.42 -16.66 32.37
CA MET A 42 11.42 -16.81 31.30
C MET A 42 11.10 -18.28 31.04
N ASN A 43 12.12 -19.10 30.80
CA ASN A 43 11.94 -20.52 30.48
C ASN A 43 11.37 -21.35 31.66
N GLU A 44 11.64 -20.96 32.91
CA GLU A 44 11.10 -21.62 34.08
C GLU A 44 9.59 -21.36 34.26
N HIS A 45 9.14 -20.13 34.02
CA HIS A 45 7.80 -19.71 34.40
C HIS A 45 6.82 -19.51 33.24
N PHE A 46 7.29 -19.43 32.00
CA PHE A 46 6.46 -19.15 30.82
C PHE A 46 6.75 -20.13 29.68
N VAL A 47 5.80 -20.29 28.80
CA VAL A 47 6.03 -20.78 27.45
C VAL A 47 6.25 -19.55 26.56
N CYS A 48 7.49 -19.39 26.08
CA CYS A 48 7.91 -18.20 25.33
C CYS A 48 7.71 -18.43 23.83
N VAL A 49 7.02 -17.52 23.17
CA VAL A 49 6.72 -17.56 21.74
C VAL A 49 7.24 -16.31 21.08
N LYS A 50 8.11 -16.45 20.07
CA LYS A 50 8.55 -15.37 19.21
C LYS A 50 7.70 -15.37 17.95
N VAL A 51 7.14 -14.22 17.59
CA VAL A 51 6.27 -14.07 16.42
C VAL A 51 6.82 -12.98 15.51
N ASP A 52 6.96 -13.29 14.24
CA ASP A 52 7.18 -12.29 13.20
C ASP A 52 5.82 -11.73 12.76
N ARG A 53 5.62 -10.42 12.95
CA ARG A 53 4.37 -9.75 12.59
C ARG A 53 4.11 -9.72 11.08
N GLU A 54 5.15 -9.82 10.30
CA GLU A 54 5.05 -9.79 8.83
C GLU A 54 4.56 -11.14 8.30
N GLU A 55 4.97 -12.24 8.95
CA GLU A 55 4.47 -13.58 8.65
C GLU A 55 3.10 -13.84 9.26
N HIS A 56 2.86 -13.35 10.50
CA HIS A 56 1.64 -13.58 11.27
C HIS A 56 0.96 -12.29 11.73
N PRO A 57 0.51 -11.42 10.79
CA PRO A 57 -0.16 -10.15 11.11
C PRO A 57 -1.47 -10.34 11.87
N ASN A 58 -2.13 -11.48 11.73
CA ASN A 58 -3.33 -11.85 12.48
C ASN A 58 -3.07 -12.02 13.98
N VAL A 59 -1.91 -12.56 14.35
CA VAL A 59 -1.47 -12.68 15.76
C VAL A 59 -1.05 -11.31 16.29
N ASP A 60 -0.25 -10.58 15.53
CA ASP A 60 0.17 -9.21 15.87
C ASP A 60 -1.02 -8.33 16.20
N LYS A 61 -2.03 -8.31 15.32
CA LYS A 61 -3.23 -7.45 15.49
C LYS A 61 -3.97 -7.73 16.80
N VAL A 62 -4.23 -8.98 17.13
CA VAL A 62 -4.96 -9.33 18.37
C VAL A 62 -4.24 -8.83 19.61
N TYR A 63 -2.92 -9.01 19.68
CA TYR A 63 -2.14 -8.59 20.83
C TYR A 63 -1.83 -7.08 20.81
N MET A 64 -1.65 -6.46 19.65
CA MET A 64 -1.45 -5.02 19.50
C MET A 64 -2.67 -4.23 19.95
N ASP A 65 -3.85 -4.63 19.50
CA ASP A 65 -5.12 -3.97 19.88
C ASP A 65 -5.37 -4.12 21.40
N THR A 66 -5.05 -5.28 21.96
CA THR A 66 -5.10 -5.50 23.40
C THR A 66 -4.15 -4.56 24.16
N VAL A 67 -2.90 -4.49 23.75
CA VAL A 67 -1.90 -3.64 24.41
C VAL A 67 -2.28 -2.17 24.26
N THR A 68 -2.70 -1.74 23.08
CA THR A 68 -3.16 -0.36 22.85
C THR A 68 -4.36 -0.01 23.75
N MET A 69 -5.30 -0.92 23.93
CA MET A 69 -6.46 -0.72 24.82
C MET A 69 -6.04 -0.59 26.28
N ILE A 70 -5.04 -1.36 26.74
CA ILE A 70 -4.58 -1.36 28.15
C ILE A 70 -3.68 -0.16 28.44
N SER A 71 -2.73 0.15 27.53
CA SER A 71 -1.66 1.15 27.76
C SER A 71 -1.91 2.51 27.10
N GLY A 72 -2.90 2.60 26.20
CA GLY A 72 -3.19 3.81 25.40
C GLY A 72 -2.26 3.99 24.20
N SER A 73 -1.26 3.12 24.02
CA SER A 73 -0.32 3.16 22.88
C SER A 73 0.16 1.76 22.53
N GLY A 74 0.48 1.56 21.23
CA GLY A 74 1.06 0.33 20.71
C GLY A 74 2.39 0.57 20.01
N GLY A 75 3.08 -0.47 19.64
CA GLY A 75 4.37 -0.44 18.91
C GLY A 75 5.18 -1.73 19.11
N TRP A 76 6.28 -1.84 18.39
CA TRP A 76 7.20 -2.96 18.47
C TRP A 76 8.53 -2.56 19.10
N PRO A 77 9.16 -3.48 19.87
CA PRO A 77 8.72 -4.85 20.17
C PRO A 77 7.43 -4.86 20.99
N LEU A 78 6.51 -5.76 20.66
CA LEU A 78 5.27 -5.97 21.40
C LEU A 78 5.41 -7.23 22.27
N ASN A 79 5.23 -7.10 23.57
CA ASN A 79 5.33 -8.23 24.50
C ASN A 79 4.01 -8.40 25.25
N CYS A 80 3.39 -9.55 25.12
CA CYS A 80 2.09 -9.83 25.70
C CYS A 80 2.11 -11.12 26.53
N PHE A 81 1.56 -11.05 27.73
CA PHE A 81 1.29 -12.21 28.55
C PHE A 81 -0.13 -12.70 28.25
N ALA A 82 -0.27 -14.00 28.00
CA ALA A 82 -1.55 -14.60 27.71
C ALA A 82 -1.77 -15.85 28.55
N LEU A 83 -3.03 -16.20 28.75
CA LEU A 83 -3.43 -17.47 29.33
C LEU A 83 -2.94 -18.64 28.45
N PRO A 84 -2.88 -19.86 28.95
CA PRO A 84 -2.50 -21.03 28.15
C PRO A 84 -3.32 -21.24 26.88
N ASP A 85 -4.55 -20.72 26.82
CA ASP A 85 -5.43 -20.78 25.66
C ASP A 85 -5.23 -19.62 24.66
N GLY A 86 -4.26 -18.73 24.89
CA GLY A 86 -3.91 -17.62 24.04
C GLY A 86 -4.64 -16.31 24.35
N ARG A 87 -5.61 -16.28 25.27
CA ARG A 87 -6.31 -15.03 25.63
C ARG A 87 -5.39 -14.09 26.41
N PRO A 88 -5.24 -12.82 25.97
CA PRO A 88 -4.32 -11.87 26.60
C PRO A 88 -4.75 -11.48 28.02
N VAL A 89 -3.77 -11.18 28.86
CA VAL A 89 -3.98 -10.67 30.24
C VAL A 89 -3.27 -9.36 30.50
N PHE A 90 -2.09 -9.15 29.94
CA PHE A 90 -1.28 -7.94 30.12
C PHE A 90 -0.25 -7.83 29.00
N GLY A 91 0.22 -6.61 28.72
CA GLY A 91 1.28 -6.41 27.75
C GLY A 91 1.80 -5.00 27.70
N GLY A 92 2.79 -4.77 26.85
CA GLY A 92 3.41 -3.49 26.57
C GLY A 92 4.44 -3.62 25.47
N THR A 93 5.15 -2.52 25.21
CA THR A 93 6.17 -2.46 24.17
C THR A 93 7.57 -2.75 24.75
N TYR A 94 8.54 -1.92 24.49
CA TYR A 94 9.87 -2.08 25.04
C TYR A 94 9.91 -1.83 26.57
N TRP A 95 10.61 -2.70 27.30
CA TRP A 95 10.96 -2.54 28.71
C TRP A 95 12.46 -2.71 28.95
N PRO A 96 13.13 -1.78 29.65
CA PRO A 96 14.49 -2.02 30.12
C PRO A 96 14.57 -3.25 31.01
N LYS A 97 15.69 -3.97 30.97
CA LYS A 97 15.92 -5.25 31.67
C LYS A 97 15.39 -5.31 33.10
N ALA A 98 15.70 -4.30 33.93
CA ALA A 98 15.27 -4.26 35.33
C ALA A 98 13.75 -4.18 35.50
N SER A 99 13.07 -3.48 34.60
CA SER A 99 11.61 -3.36 34.57
C SER A 99 10.98 -4.65 34.05
N PHE A 100 11.57 -5.25 33.02
CA PHE A 100 11.11 -6.50 32.45
C PHE A 100 11.16 -7.63 33.47
N LEU A 101 12.26 -7.81 34.21
CA LEU A 101 12.35 -8.81 35.29
C LEU A 101 11.28 -8.62 36.38
N ARG A 102 10.96 -7.38 36.75
CA ARG A 102 9.89 -7.11 37.73
C ARG A 102 8.53 -7.51 37.20
N ILE A 103 8.25 -7.24 35.92
CA ILE A 103 6.99 -7.62 35.25
C ILE A 103 6.89 -9.15 35.16
N LEU A 104 7.95 -9.84 34.73
CA LEU A 104 8.00 -11.30 34.68
C LEU A 104 7.67 -11.91 36.06
N SER A 105 8.32 -11.42 37.12
CA SER A 105 8.07 -11.93 38.50
C SER A 105 6.66 -11.66 38.95
N LEU A 106 6.11 -10.47 38.66
CA LEU A 106 4.73 -10.11 39.00
C LEU A 106 3.73 -11.06 38.29
N MET A 107 3.88 -11.27 36.99
CA MET A 107 2.97 -12.09 36.21
C MET A 107 3.01 -13.56 36.64
N ALA A 108 4.18 -14.09 36.92
CA ALA A 108 4.35 -15.46 37.46
C ALA A 108 3.66 -15.62 38.82
N SER A 109 3.86 -14.66 39.74
CA SER A 109 3.20 -14.68 41.06
C SER A 109 1.68 -14.55 40.96
N MET A 110 1.17 -13.61 40.14
CA MET A 110 -0.27 -13.43 39.92
C MET A 110 -0.94 -14.71 39.37
N TYR A 111 -0.27 -15.41 38.45
CA TYR A 111 -0.81 -16.62 37.87
C TYR A 111 -0.93 -17.74 38.91
N GLN A 112 0.01 -17.81 39.86
CA GLN A 112 0.02 -18.82 40.93
C GLN A 112 -0.93 -18.46 42.06
N GLU A 113 -0.95 -17.21 42.50
CA GLU A 113 -1.62 -16.77 43.74
C GLU A 113 -2.98 -16.11 43.51
N GLN A 114 -3.21 -15.48 42.33
CA GLN A 114 -4.39 -14.67 42.01
C GLN A 114 -5.03 -15.09 40.67
N ARG A 115 -4.99 -16.39 40.37
CA ARG A 115 -5.44 -16.94 39.08
C ARG A 115 -6.87 -16.57 38.71
N ALA A 116 -7.80 -16.54 39.67
CA ALA A 116 -9.20 -16.18 39.42
C ALA A 116 -9.36 -14.71 38.94
N GLU A 117 -8.55 -13.81 39.46
CA GLU A 117 -8.54 -12.41 39.07
C GLU A 117 -8.00 -12.25 37.64
N LEU A 118 -6.87 -12.92 37.30
CA LEU A 118 -6.33 -12.94 35.95
C LEU A 118 -7.31 -13.51 34.91
N LEU A 119 -8.02 -14.57 35.23
CA LEU A 119 -9.06 -15.14 34.35
C LEU A 119 -10.21 -14.15 34.14
N GLY A 120 -10.63 -13.43 35.18
CA GLY A 120 -11.65 -12.39 35.07
C GLY A 120 -11.21 -11.20 34.22
N GLN A 121 -9.97 -10.75 34.40
CA GLN A 121 -9.37 -9.68 33.59
C GLN A 121 -9.27 -10.08 32.12
N SER A 122 -8.74 -11.26 31.82
CA SER A 122 -8.66 -11.79 30.48
C SER A 122 -10.01 -11.90 29.79
N ALA A 123 -11.03 -12.36 30.50
CA ALA A 123 -12.41 -12.43 29.97
C ALA A 123 -12.97 -11.05 29.62
N ALA A 124 -12.72 -10.04 30.46
CA ALA A 124 -13.14 -8.67 30.21
C ALA A 124 -12.43 -8.05 28.99
N ILE A 125 -11.11 -8.30 28.85
CA ILE A 125 -10.31 -7.86 27.67
C ILE A 125 -10.86 -8.51 26.40
N HIS A 126 -11.06 -9.84 26.43
CA HIS A 126 -11.59 -10.59 25.29
C HIS A 126 -12.99 -10.09 24.85
N ASP A 127 -13.88 -9.82 25.79
CA ASP A 127 -15.21 -9.27 25.50
C ASP A 127 -15.12 -7.85 24.89
N ALA A 128 -14.22 -7.02 25.38
CA ALA A 128 -13.98 -5.68 24.81
C ALA A 128 -13.41 -5.75 23.39
N CYS A 129 -12.40 -6.60 23.13
CA CYS A 129 -11.84 -6.83 21.79
C CYS A 129 -12.91 -7.37 20.82
N SER A 130 -13.70 -8.35 21.24
CA SER A 130 -14.77 -8.93 20.41
C SER A 130 -15.82 -7.90 20.02
N LYS A 131 -16.14 -6.95 20.90
CA LYS A 131 -17.04 -5.83 20.59
C LYS A 131 -16.42 -4.84 19.60
N MET A 132 -15.12 -4.59 19.70
CA MET A 132 -14.39 -3.70 18.79
C MET A 132 -14.41 -4.23 17.36
N TYR A 133 -14.27 -5.54 17.15
CA TYR A 133 -14.31 -6.17 15.82
C TYR A 133 -15.72 -6.45 15.29
N SER A 134 -16.76 -6.21 16.07
CA SER A 134 -18.13 -6.48 15.67
C SER A 134 -18.68 -5.38 14.77
N VAL A 135 -18.63 -5.60 13.47
CA VAL A 135 -19.34 -4.77 12.49
C VAL A 135 -20.70 -5.40 12.20
N LYS A 136 -21.76 -4.64 12.48
CA LYS A 136 -23.13 -5.10 12.22
C LYS A 136 -23.56 -4.72 10.80
N LYS A 137 -24.41 -5.57 10.21
CA LYS A 137 -25.10 -5.24 8.96
C LYS A 137 -25.85 -3.91 9.11
N ALA A 138 -25.61 -3.00 8.20
CA ALA A 138 -26.29 -1.71 8.20
C ALA A 138 -27.70 -1.80 7.60
N ASP A 139 -28.58 -0.89 8.02
CA ASP A 139 -29.92 -0.76 7.46
C ASP A 139 -29.88 -0.36 5.97
N ALA A 140 -30.92 -0.71 5.21
CA ALA A 140 -31.00 -0.46 3.77
C ALA A 140 -30.85 1.03 3.36
N GLY A 141 -31.11 1.96 4.26
CA GLY A 141 -30.96 3.42 4.05
C GLY A 141 -29.62 3.99 4.53
N SER A 142 -28.72 3.16 5.06
CA SER A 142 -27.42 3.60 5.55
C SER A 142 -26.44 3.81 4.40
N GLY A 143 -26.39 5.01 3.83
CA GLY A 143 -25.43 5.38 2.79
C GLY A 143 -24.57 6.57 3.24
N VAL A 144 -23.34 6.66 2.74
CA VAL A 144 -22.51 7.85 2.87
C VAL A 144 -22.99 8.88 1.84
N THR A 145 -22.95 10.15 2.19
CA THR A 145 -23.36 11.27 1.34
C THR A 145 -22.17 12.15 1.00
N ARG A 146 -22.34 13.05 0.01
CA ARG A 146 -21.32 14.06 -0.31
C ARG A 146 -20.96 14.93 0.91
N ILE A 147 -21.94 15.26 1.75
CA ILE A 147 -21.73 16.02 2.99
C ILE A 147 -20.81 15.26 3.97
N ASP A 148 -20.96 13.94 4.05
CA ASP A 148 -20.10 13.12 4.91
C ASP A 148 -18.65 13.16 4.41
N LEU A 149 -18.41 13.11 3.09
CA LEU A 149 -17.09 13.23 2.49
C LEU A 149 -16.49 14.61 2.72
N THR A 150 -17.24 15.68 2.48
CA THR A 150 -16.79 17.05 2.79
C THR A 150 -16.43 17.21 4.25
N THR A 151 -17.22 16.63 5.16
CA THR A 151 -16.93 16.66 6.60
C THR A 151 -15.62 15.90 6.93
N THR A 152 -15.40 14.75 6.28
CA THR A 152 -14.17 13.98 6.43
C THR A 152 -12.96 14.77 5.92
N THR A 153 -13.04 15.38 4.73
CA THR A 153 -11.99 16.23 4.17
C THR A 153 -11.69 17.42 5.07
N THR A 154 -12.71 18.07 5.62
CA THR A 154 -12.53 19.19 6.57
C THR A 154 -11.84 18.74 7.85
N ALA A 155 -12.16 17.56 8.37
CA ALA A 155 -11.51 17.01 9.55
C ALA A 155 -10.02 16.68 9.28
N LEU A 156 -9.71 16.14 8.11
CA LEU A 156 -8.32 15.91 7.67
C LEU A 156 -7.57 17.23 7.47
N SER A 157 -8.18 18.20 6.78
CA SER A 157 -7.61 19.52 6.52
C SER A 157 -7.27 20.29 7.82
N GLY A 158 -8.03 20.06 8.88
CA GLY A 158 -7.75 20.61 10.21
C GLY A 158 -6.47 20.08 10.87
N ARG A 159 -5.87 19.01 10.30
CA ARG A 159 -4.60 18.42 10.78
C ARG A 159 -3.40 18.76 9.90
N PHE A 160 -3.58 19.50 8.82
CA PHE A 160 -2.52 19.87 7.90
C PHE A 160 -1.41 20.68 8.60
N ASP A 161 -0.18 20.26 8.40
CA ASP A 161 0.99 21.06 8.73
C ASP A 161 1.34 21.96 7.53
N HIS A 162 0.92 23.21 7.59
CA HIS A 162 1.11 24.18 6.51
C HIS A 162 2.55 24.71 6.38
N LEU A 163 3.43 24.39 7.36
CA LEU A 163 4.83 24.88 7.38
C LEU A 163 5.78 23.79 6.89
N LEU A 164 5.55 22.55 7.28
CA LEU A 164 6.48 21.43 7.05
C LEU A 164 5.88 20.31 6.19
N GLY A 165 4.61 20.46 5.78
CA GLY A 165 3.89 19.41 5.07
C GLY A 165 3.52 18.23 5.98
N GLY A 166 2.66 17.36 5.49
CA GLY A 166 2.16 16.24 6.28
C GLY A 166 1.02 16.62 7.20
N MET A 167 0.76 15.76 8.18
CA MET A 167 -0.33 15.92 9.15
C MET A 167 0.17 15.75 10.58
N GLY A 168 -0.26 16.64 11.47
CA GLY A 168 0.06 16.58 12.89
C GLY A 168 1.52 16.87 13.19
N GLU A 169 1.96 16.38 14.35
CA GLU A 169 3.33 16.54 14.87
C GLU A 169 4.18 15.29 14.61
N ALA A 170 5.44 15.32 15.04
CA ALA A 170 6.33 14.16 14.96
C ALA A 170 5.90 13.01 15.91
N PRO A 171 6.16 11.73 15.54
CA PRO A 171 6.72 11.28 14.27
C PRO A 171 5.74 11.38 13.11
N LYS A 172 6.24 11.63 11.89
CA LYS A 172 5.41 11.73 10.68
C LYS A 172 5.56 10.51 9.79
N PHE A 173 4.42 9.88 9.47
CA PHE A 173 4.31 8.80 8.49
C PHE A 173 3.82 9.33 7.15
N PRO A 174 4.28 8.78 6.02
CA PRO A 174 3.84 9.18 4.69
C PRO A 174 2.34 9.02 4.43
N MET A 175 1.70 7.98 4.98
CA MET A 175 0.26 7.67 4.90
C MET A 175 -0.33 7.80 3.47
N PRO A 176 0.13 7.04 2.47
CA PRO A 176 -0.24 7.23 1.06
C PRO A 176 -1.74 7.22 0.80
N CYS A 177 -2.50 6.32 1.43
CA CYS A 177 -3.96 6.21 1.24
C CYS A 177 -4.73 7.50 1.59
N VAL A 178 -4.21 8.30 2.54
CA VAL A 178 -4.80 9.59 2.91
C VAL A 178 -4.64 10.60 1.77
N TYR A 179 -3.44 10.68 1.21
CA TYR A 179 -3.14 11.61 0.12
C TYR A 179 -3.77 11.18 -1.20
N GLU A 180 -3.94 9.87 -1.45
CA GLU A 180 -4.72 9.35 -2.57
C GLU A 180 -6.19 9.80 -2.51
N TYR A 181 -6.81 9.73 -1.33
CA TYR A 181 -8.16 10.26 -1.14
C TYR A 181 -8.22 11.77 -1.39
N LEU A 182 -7.30 12.53 -0.80
CA LEU A 182 -7.28 13.99 -0.92
C LEU A 182 -7.00 14.44 -2.36
N LEU A 183 -6.12 13.75 -3.07
CA LEU A 183 -5.83 13.98 -4.48
C LEU A 183 -7.09 13.78 -5.34
N GLY A 184 -7.79 12.67 -5.14
CA GLY A 184 -9.05 12.37 -5.82
C GLY A 184 -10.18 13.35 -5.46
N TYR A 185 -10.27 13.76 -4.19
CA TYR A 185 -11.26 14.74 -3.75
C TYR A 185 -11.05 16.11 -4.41
N ALA A 186 -9.80 16.58 -4.46
CA ALA A 186 -9.46 17.85 -5.09
C ALA A 186 -9.77 17.83 -6.60
N ALA A 187 -9.37 16.75 -7.30
CA ALA A 187 -9.65 16.59 -8.73
C ALA A 187 -11.15 16.55 -9.04
N GLN A 188 -11.95 15.87 -8.21
CA GLN A 188 -13.39 15.80 -8.38
C GLN A 188 -14.07 17.16 -8.13
N ALA A 189 -13.65 17.87 -7.09
CA ALA A 189 -14.20 19.18 -6.78
C ALA A 189 -13.87 20.20 -7.90
N GLU A 190 -12.65 20.19 -8.44
CA GLU A 190 -12.25 21.03 -9.58
C GLU A 190 -13.12 20.77 -10.82
N ARG A 191 -13.45 19.49 -11.09
CA ARG A 191 -14.35 19.13 -12.18
C ARG A 191 -15.77 19.64 -11.97
N GLU A 192 -16.35 19.41 -10.81
CA GLU A 192 -17.70 19.88 -10.45
C GLU A 192 -17.82 21.40 -10.62
N GLU A 193 -16.80 22.14 -10.21
CA GLU A 193 -16.70 23.59 -10.38
C GLU A 193 -16.63 24.03 -11.86
N LYS A 194 -15.84 23.30 -12.67
CA LYS A 194 -15.75 23.57 -14.13
C LYS A 194 -17.10 23.37 -14.80
N GLU A 195 -17.79 22.28 -14.51
CA GLU A 195 -19.12 21.97 -15.03
C GLU A 195 -20.17 23.01 -14.59
N GLU A 196 -20.11 23.49 -13.33
CA GLU A 196 -20.99 24.55 -12.85
C GLU A 196 -20.75 25.89 -13.59
N ARG A 197 -19.50 26.28 -13.78
CA ARG A 197 -19.14 27.47 -14.53
C ARG A 197 -19.61 27.43 -16.00
N GLU A 198 -19.47 26.28 -16.65
CA GLU A 198 -19.93 26.10 -18.04
C GLU A 198 -21.46 26.14 -18.15
N ARG A 199 -22.18 25.60 -17.17
CA ARG A 199 -23.65 25.63 -17.12
C ARG A 199 -24.24 27.00 -16.85
N ASP A 200 -23.66 27.72 -15.87
CA ASP A 200 -24.24 28.96 -15.36
C ASP A 200 -23.71 30.21 -16.07
N GLY A 201 -22.67 30.07 -16.91
CA GLY A 201 -22.00 31.21 -17.58
C GLY A 201 -21.25 32.15 -16.59
N PRO A 202 -20.58 33.19 -17.05
CA PRO A 202 -19.84 34.10 -16.19
C PRO A 202 -20.78 34.82 -15.21
N GLN A 203 -20.72 34.43 -13.95
CA GLN A 203 -21.47 35.09 -12.86
C GLN A 203 -20.81 36.42 -12.50
N PRO A 204 -21.60 37.50 -12.24
CA PRO A 204 -21.03 38.71 -11.70
C PRO A 204 -20.46 38.46 -10.31
N GLU A 205 -19.24 38.94 -10.07
CA GLU A 205 -18.56 38.81 -8.77
C GLU A 205 -19.50 39.19 -7.60
N ALA A 206 -19.90 38.20 -6.81
CA ALA A 206 -20.71 38.45 -5.62
C ALA A 206 -19.83 39.14 -4.55
N PRO A 207 -20.36 40.14 -3.81
CA PRO A 207 -19.59 40.81 -2.79
C PRO A 207 -19.21 39.79 -1.68
N TYR A 208 -17.95 39.76 -1.33
CA TYR A 208 -17.31 38.92 -0.34
C TYR A 208 -18.17 38.73 0.91
N SER A 209 -18.72 37.55 1.13
CA SER A 209 -19.30 37.14 2.39
C SER A 209 -18.24 36.41 3.21
N ALA A 210 -17.75 37.04 4.26
CA ALA A 210 -16.58 36.68 5.05
C ALA A 210 -16.79 35.46 6.00
N THR A 211 -17.77 34.57 5.79
CA THR A 211 -18.18 33.58 6.82
C THR A 211 -18.16 32.10 6.39
N ARG A 212 -17.88 31.77 5.13
CA ARG A 212 -17.53 30.40 4.70
C ARG A 212 -16.54 30.50 3.53
N PRO A 213 -15.40 29.76 3.57
CA PRO A 213 -14.60 29.58 2.35
C PRO A 213 -15.49 28.95 1.27
N SER A 214 -15.38 29.44 0.04
CA SER A 214 -16.05 28.80 -1.09
C SER A 214 -15.54 27.36 -1.23
N PRO A 215 -16.33 26.42 -1.76
CA PRO A 215 -15.84 25.08 -2.10
C PRO A 215 -14.56 25.12 -2.95
N GLU A 216 -14.45 26.09 -3.86
CA GLU A 216 -13.25 26.39 -4.66
C GLU A 216 -11.99 26.59 -3.81
N ALA A 217 -12.11 27.39 -2.75
CA ALA A 217 -10.97 27.64 -1.86
C ALA A 217 -10.56 26.40 -1.04
N GLU A 218 -11.46 25.43 -0.83
CA GLU A 218 -11.14 24.20 -0.12
C GLU A 218 -10.44 23.16 -1.02
N SER A 219 -10.91 22.97 -2.27
CA SER A 219 -10.30 22.06 -3.24
C SER A 219 -8.87 22.50 -3.59
N GLU A 220 -8.66 23.77 -3.88
CA GLU A 220 -7.35 24.35 -4.15
C GLU A 220 -6.40 24.22 -2.94
N ARG A 221 -6.90 24.45 -1.72
CA ARG A 221 -6.13 24.30 -0.48
C ARG A 221 -5.71 22.84 -0.26
N VAL A 222 -6.60 21.89 -0.54
CA VAL A 222 -6.31 20.45 -0.42
C VAL A 222 -5.26 20.05 -1.46
N ALA A 223 -5.46 20.39 -2.74
CA ALA A 223 -4.51 20.08 -3.81
C ALA A 223 -3.12 20.66 -3.54
N SER A 224 -3.07 21.93 -3.12
CA SER A 224 -1.82 22.62 -2.77
C SER A 224 -1.12 21.95 -1.59
N HIS A 225 -1.88 21.51 -0.56
CA HIS A 225 -1.29 20.82 0.59
C HIS A 225 -0.74 19.44 0.23
N VAL A 226 -1.44 18.69 -0.63
CA VAL A 226 -0.93 17.38 -1.12
C VAL A 226 0.37 17.59 -1.88
N ALA A 227 0.39 18.51 -2.86
CA ALA A 227 1.58 18.80 -3.64
C ALA A 227 2.76 19.26 -2.76
N PHE A 228 2.49 20.15 -1.79
CA PHE A 228 3.49 20.62 -0.82
C PHE A 228 4.03 19.50 0.07
N THR A 229 3.17 18.61 0.55
CA THR A 229 3.60 17.47 1.35
C THR A 229 4.50 16.52 0.57
N LEU A 230 4.11 16.18 -0.68
CA LEU A 230 4.92 15.34 -1.56
C LEU A 230 6.28 16.01 -1.87
N GLU A 231 6.30 17.33 -2.09
CA GLU A 231 7.55 18.09 -2.25
C GLU A 231 8.43 17.99 -1.01
N CYS A 232 7.87 18.19 0.19
CA CYS A 232 8.62 18.12 1.45
C CYS A 232 9.22 16.72 1.67
N MET A 233 8.45 15.65 1.42
CA MET A 233 8.96 14.28 1.53
C MET A 233 10.07 14.00 0.50
N ALA A 234 9.87 14.39 -0.77
CA ALA A 234 10.86 14.17 -1.84
C ALA A 234 12.19 14.88 -1.61
N ARG A 235 12.17 16.02 -0.93
CA ARG A 235 13.34 16.85 -0.61
C ARG A 235 13.95 16.53 0.75
N GLY A 236 13.17 15.92 1.65
CA GLY A 236 13.57 15.56 3.01
C GLY A 236 14.59 14.42 3.05
N GLY A 237 15.12 14.16 4.25
CA GLY A 237 15.98 13.00 4.49
C GLY A 237 15.22 11.67 4.52
N ILE A 238 13.88 11.70 4.59
CA ILE A 238 13.05 10.50 4.48
C ILE A 238 13.16 9.85 3.08
N HIS A 239 13.41 10.62 2.03
CA HIS A 239 13.80 10.14 0.72
C HIS A 239 15.32 10.07 0.64
N ASP A 240 15.86 8.90 0.30
CA ASP A 240 17.29 8.73 0.13
C ASP A 240 17.79 9.49 -1.11
N GLN A 241 18.42 10.64 -0.88
CA GLN A 241 18.86 11.55 -1.93
C GLN A 241 19.96 10.98 -2.84
N VAL A 242 20.61 9.88 -2.44
CA VAL A 242 21.68 9.20 -3.20
C VAL A 242 21.16 7.98 -3.94
N GLY A 243 20.54 7.06 -3.22
CA GLY A 243 20.14 5.76 -3.75
C GLY A 243 18.67 5.60 -4.08
N GLY A 244 17.85 6.61 -3.79
CA GLY A 244 16.40 6.54 -3.99
C GLY A 244 15.69 5.69 -2.94
N GLY A 245 14.36 5.67 -3.06
CA GLY A 245 13.47 5.00 -2.12
C GLY A 245 13.27 5.77 -0.81
N PHE A 246 12.19 5.42 -0.11
CA PHE A 246 11.76 6.08 1.12
C PHE A 246 12.02 5.23 2.34
N CYS A 247 12.44 5.88 3.41
CA CYS A 247 12.42 5.33 4.76
C CYS A 247 10.98 5.34 5.29
N ARG A 248 10.72 4.52 6.32
CA ARG A 248 9.36 4.25 6.81
C ARG A 248 8.65 5.46 7.38
N TYR A 249 9.32 6.26 8.22
CA TYR A 249 8.77 7.48 8.80
C TYR A 249 9.87 8.46 9.20
N SER A 250 9.49 9.72 9.46
CA SER A 250 10.38 10.73 10.02
C SER A 250 10.17 10.84 11.52
N VAL A 251 11.26 10.84 12.30
CA VAL A 251 11.22 11.04 13.76
C VAL A 251 11.01 12.51 14.14
N ASP A 252 11.21 13.43 13.20
CA ASP A 252 10.96 14.87 13.33
C ASP A 252 9.80 15.34 12.45
N ALA A 253 9.30 16.54 12.70
CA ALA A 253 8.19 17.12 11.96
C ALA A 253 8.56 17.63 10.56
N GLY A 254 9.85 17.75 10.25
CA GLY A 254 10.38 18.38 9.01
C GLY A 254 10.79 17.39 7.92
N TRP A 255 10.49 16.10 8.06
CA TRP A 255 10.89 15.03 7.13
C TRP A 255 12.41 14.87 6.99
N HIS A 256 13.18 15.37 7.99
CA HIS A 256 14.63 15.43 7.92
C HIS A 256 15.29 14.17 8.45
N ILE A 257 14.96 13.74 9.67
CA ILE A 257 15.60 12.60 10.34
C ILE A 257 14.70 11.38 10.17
N PRO A 258 15.05 10.44 9.28
CA PRO A 258 14.23 9.25 9.10
C PRO A 258 14.54 8.19 10.16
N HIS A 259 13.59 7.30 10.41
CA HIS A 259 13.89 5.96 10.89
C HIS A 259 14.30 5.14 9.68
N PHE A 260 15.56 4.72 9.62
CA PHE A 260 16.23 4.34 8.38
C PHE A 260 15.79 3.02 7.74
N GLU A 261 14.87 2.27 8.35
CA GLU A 261 14.29 1.08 7.68
C GLU A 261 13.53 1.47 6.40
N LYS A 262 13.71 0.67 5.35
CA LYS A 262 13.02 0.86 4.07
C LYS A 262 12.13 -0.34 3.79
N MET A 263 10.83 -0.13 3.86
CA MET A 263 9.83 -1.18 3.68
C MET A 263 9.34 -1.22 2.23
N LEU A 264 9.14 -2.42 1.71
CA LEU A 264 8.64 -2.62 0.35
C LEU A 264 7.24 -1.99 0.16
N TYR A 265 6.33 -2.20 1.12
CA TYR A 265 4.96 -1.67 1.05
C TYR A 265 4.89 -0.15 1.02
N ASP A 266 5.79 0.56 1.73
CA ASP A 266 5.84 2.02 1.70
C ASP A 266 6.28 2.50 0.32
N ASN A 267 7.33 1.90 -0.22
CA ASN A 267 7.91 2.29 -1.51
C ASN A 267 6.96 2.00 -2.69
N GLY A 268 6.25 0.86 -2.67
CA GLY A 268 5.25 0.53 -3.67
C GLY A 268 4.08 1.52 -3.68
N GLN A 269 3.53 1.84 -2.51
CA GLN A 269 2.41 2.78 -2.38
C GLN A 269 2.81 4.23 -2.70
N LEU A 270 4.00 4.66 -2.25
CA LEU A 270 4.50 6.01 -2.56
C LEU A 270 4.77 6.16 -4.06
N MET A 271 5.26 5.12 -4.73
CA MET A 271 5.43 5.13 -6.18
C MET A 271 4.08 5.34 -6.90
N SER A 272 2.98 4.68 -6.47
CA SER A 272 1.62 4.95 -6.97
C SER A 272 1.22 6.41 -6.73
N LEU A 273 1.33 6.90 -5.50
CA LEU A 273 0.91 8.26 -5.13
C LEU A 273 1.63 9.35 -5.94
N TYR A 274 2.97 9.25 -6.05
CA TYR A 274 3.73 10.19 -6.89
C TYR A 274 3.39 10.07 -8.37
N SER A 275 3.08 8.87 -8.86
CA SER A 275 2.64 8.64 -10.24
C SER A 275 1.28 9.27 -10.52
N HIS A 276 0.31 9.12 -9.61
CA HIS A 276 -1.00 9.76 -9.73
C HIS A 276 -0.88 11.29 -9.67
N ALA A 277 -0.02 11.82 -8.80
CA ALA A 277 0.27 13.25 -8.77
C ALA A 277 0.91 13.76 -10.10
N CYS A 278 1.82 12.96 -10.70
CA CYS A 278 2.38 13.28 -12.02
C CYS A 278 1.30 13.32 -13.11
N ILE A 279 0.41 12.33 -13.14
CA ILE A 279 -0.68 12.24 -14.12
C ILE A 279 -1.60 13.45 -13.97
N GLN A 280 -2.03 13.76 -12.74
CA GLN A 280 -2.90 14.90 -12.48
C GLN A 280 -2.25 16.23 -12.87
N MET A 281 -0.97 16.44 -12.53
CA MET A 281 -0.26 17.67 -12.90
C MET A 281 -0.05 17.81 -14.42
N ALA A 282 0.08 16.70 -15.14
CA ALA A 282 0.23 16.69 -16.58
C ALA A 282 -1.09 16.94 -17.32
N SER A 283 -2.24 16.66 -16.70
CA SER A 283 -3.58 16.83 -17.27
C SER A 283 -4.17 18.24 -17.05
N GLN A 284 -3.57 19.06 -16.17
CA GLN A 284 -4.06 20.41 -15.89
C GLN A 284 -3.84 21.37 -17.07
N ASP A 285 -4.85 22.19 -17.38
CA ASP A 285 -4.73 23.26 -18.36
C ASP A 285 -3.74 24.33 -17.86
N GLY A 286 -2.75 24.69 -18.67
CA GLY A 286 -1.80 25.74 -18.32
C GLY A 286 -0.31 25.35 -18.45
N PRO A 287 0.60 26.17 -17.90
CA PRO A 287 2.02 25.84 -17.91
C PRO A 287 2.28 24.63 -17.00
N PRO A 288 3.21 23.72 -17.37
CA PRO A 288 3.54 22.55 -16.56
C PRO A 288 3.92 22.94 -15.14
N SER A 289 3.45 22.17 -14.16
CA SER A 289 3.81 22.35 -12.75
C SER A 289 5.34 22.26 -12.56
N PRO A 290 5.97 23.20 -11.83
CA PRO A 290 7.40 23.14 -11.53
C PRO A 290 7.80 21.92 -10.68
N LEU A 291 6.85 21.23 -10.05
CA LEU A 291 7.07 20.02 -9.26
C LEU A 291 7.07 18.74 -10.11
N LEU A 292 6.51 18.78 -11.31
CA LEU A 292 6.40 17.59 -12.17
C LEU A 292 7.74 16.89 -12.45
N PRO A 293 8.85 17.61 -12.76
CA PRO A 293 10.16 16.97 -12.92
C PRO A 293 10.66 16.30 -11.63
N LEU A 294 10.42 16.90 -10.46
CA LEU A 294 10.77 16.30 -9.16
C LEU A 294 10.01 14.99 -8.94
N PHE A 295 8.70 14.99 -9.13
CA PHE A 295 7.87 13.80 -8.87
C PHE A 295 8.20 12.66 -9.85
N ARG A 296 8.40 12.95 -11.13
CA ARG A 296 8.88 11.96 -12.12
C ARG A 296 10.22 11.34 -11.71
N ARG A 297 11.15 12.14 -11.20
CA ARG A 297 12.43 11.67 -10.71
C ARG A 297 12.26 10.75 -9.47
N VAL A 298 11.40 11.11 -8.53
CA VAL A 298 11.10 10.27 -7.35
C VAL A 298 10.57 8.90 -7.76
N VAL A 299 9.64 8.83 -8.71
CA VAL A 299 9.12 7.55 -9.24
C VAL A 299 10.26 6.71 -9.82
N SER A 300 11.11 7.31 -10.68
CA SER A 300 12.23 6.61 -11.32
C SER A 300 13.30 6.17 -10.30
N GLU A 301 13.66 7.04 -9.34
CA GLU A 301 14.65 6.73 -8.30
C GLU A 301 14.14 5.66 -7.33
N THR A 302 12.83 5.64 -7.02
CA THR A 302 12.22 4.59 -6.20
C THR A 302 12.23 3.24 -6.92
N ALA A 303 11.88 3.20 -8.19
CA ALA A 303 11.96 1.98 -8.99
C ALA A 303 13.39 1.44 -9.07
N SER A 304 14.37 2.32 -9.33
CA SER A 304 15.80 1.94 -9.36
C SER A 304 16.29 1.41 -8.00
N PHE A 305 15.78 1.97 -6.89
CA PHE A 305 16.03 1.44 -5.55
C PHE A 305 15.48 0.02 -5.38
N LEU A 306 14.22 -0.21 -5.76
CA LEU A 306 13.59 -1.53 -5.66
C LEU A 306 14.35 -2.58 -6.47
N GLU A 307 14.72 -2.24 -7.71
CA GLU A 307 15.47 -3.13 -8.59
C GLU A 307 16.86 -3.46 -8.04
N ARG A 308 17.60 -2.48 -7.54
CA ARG A 308 18.96 -2.65 -7.04
C ARG A 308 19.03 -3.37 -5.70
N GLU A 309 18.10 -3.06 -4.78
CA GLU A 309 18.22 -3.47 -3.37
C GLU A 309 17.33 -4.67 -3.00
N LEU A 310 16.12 -4.74 -3.54
CA LEU A 310 15.12 -5.69 -3.08
C LEU A 310 14.76 -6.77 -4.11
N LEU A 311 15.12 -6.61 -5.39
CA LEU A 311 14.78 -7.57 -6.43
C LEU A 311 15.53 -8.89 -6.23
N VAL A 312 14.80 -9.99 -6.39
CA VAL A 312 15.35 -11.36 -6.46
C VAL A 312 14.72 -12.11 -7.65
N SER A 313 15.55 -12.82 -8.42
CA SER A 313 15.06 -13.70 -9.48
C SER A 313 14.49 -14.97 -8.89
N VAL A 314 13.33 -15.38 -9.38
CA VAL A 314 12.64 -16.60 -8.93
C VAL A 314 12.82 -17.67 -10.01
N PRO A 315 13.23 -18.90 -9.65
CA PRO A 315 13.34 -20.01 -10.61
C PRO A 315 11.99 -20.27 -11.29
N SER A 316 12.03 -20.58 -12.59
CA SER A 316 10.86 -20.95 -13.39
C SER A 316 11.26 -21.88 -14.52
N ASP A 317 10.45 -22.90 -14.78
CA ASP A 317 10.60 -23.82 -15.91
C ASP A 317 9.95 -23.28 -17.20
N ARG A 318 9.30 -22.09 -17.14
CA ARG A 318 8.65 -21.50 -18.32
C ARG A 318 9.68 -20.82 -19.23
N GLU A 319 9.50 -20.95 -20.53
CA GLU A 319 10.24 -20.17 -21.52
C GLU A 319 9.83 -18.68 -21.41
N GLY A 320 10.83 -17.78 -21.38
CA GLY A 320 10.63 -16.34 -21.32
C GLY A 320 11.51 -15.66 -20.27
N GLU A 321 11.15 -14.41 -19.92
CA GLU A 321 11.84 -13.69 -18.83
C GLU A 321 11.48 -14.33 -17.47
N SER A 322 12.51 -14.61 -16.66
CA SER A 322 12.31 -15.20 -15.34
C SER A 322 11.44 -14.32 -14.45
N PRO A 323 10.48 -14.91 -13.70
CA PRO A 323 9.73 -14.20 -12.68
C PRO A 323 10.68 -13.56 -11.66
N ILE A 324 10.21 -12.46 -11.05
CA ILE A 324 10.94 -11.77 -9.99
C ILE A 324 10.03 -11.56 -8.78
N ALA A 325 10.63 -11.53 -7.61
CA ALA A 325 10.00 -11.04 -6.40
C ALA A 325 10.82 -9.88 -5.80
N PHE A 326 10.18 -9.10 -4.95
CA PHE A 326 10.85 -8.10 -4.14
C PHE A 326 10.84 -8.55 -2.68
N LEU A 327 11.98 -8.41 -2.04
CA LEU A 327 12.17 -8.74 -0.64
C LEU A 327 11.54 -7.70 0.27
N ALA A 328 11.21 -8.08 1.51
CA ALA A 328 10.34 -7.31 2.39
C ALA A 328 10.92 -5.94 2.81
N SER A 329 12.20 -5.89 3.19
CA SER A 329 12.75 -4.65 3.76
C SER A 329 14.28 -4.63 3.84
N LEU A 330 14.80 -3.41 4.07
CA LEU A 330 16.13 -3.16 4.60
C LEU A 330 16.03 -2.70 6.05
N ASP A 331 16.94 -3.21 6.88
CA ASP A 331 17.06 -2.84 8.30
C ASP A 331 17.42 -1.35 8.47
N ALA A 332 17.01 -0.75 9.57
CA ALA A 332 17.48 0.57 9.98
C ALA A 332 18.95 0.56 10.38
N ASP A 333 19.40 -0.58 10.93
CA ASP A 333 20.74 -0.75 11.48
C ASP A 333 21.72 -1.33 10.45
N SER A 334 22.95 -0.85 10.54
CA SER A 334 24.11 -1.43 9.91
C SER A 334 25.26 -1.47 10.91
N GLU A 335 26.41 -2.03 10.54
CA GLU A 335 27.58 -2.02 11.40
C GLU A 335 27.94 -0.57 11.79
N GLY A 336 27.84 -0.26 13.08
CA GLY A 336 28.04 1.11 13.61
C GLY A 336 26.77 1.78 14.14
N GLY A 337 25.59 1.19 13.91
CA GLY A 337 24.29 1.62 14.45
C GLY A 337 23.31 2.12 13.39
N GLU A 338 22.18 2.63 13.88
CA GLU A 338 21.12 3.16 13.03
C GLU A 338 21.62 4.25 12.09
N GLY A 339 21.27 4.15 10.80
CA GLY A 339 21.56 5.14 9.77
C GLY A 339 23.03 5.24 9.34
N ALA A 340 23.95 4.46 9.90
CA ALA A 340 25.39 4.54 9.60
C ALA A 340 25.70 4.31 8.10
N PHE A 341 24.93 3.49 7.42
CA PHE A 341 25.05 3.27 5.98
C PHE A 341 24.71 4.53 5.16
N TYR A 342 23.74 5.33 5.58
CA TYR A 342 23.16 6.43 4.81
C TYR A 342 23.76 7.79 5.08
N ALA A 343 24.21 8.03 6.32
CA ALA A 343 24.72 9.33 6.74
C ALA A 343 26.18 9.55 6.39
N TRP A 344 26.60 10.82 6.32
CA TRP A 344 27.91 11.24 5.83
C TRP A 344 28.58 12.24 6.76
N THR A 345 29.90 12.15 6.96
CA THR A 345 30.67 13.26 7.49
C THR A 345 30.95 14.28 6.39
N HIS A 346 31.14 15.56 6.79
CA HIS A 346 31.52 16.59 5.81
C HIS A 346 32.89 16.30 5.19
N THR A 347 33.81 15.69 5.94
CA THR A 347 35.17 15.33 5.48
C THR A 347 35.09 14.27 4.39
N GLU A 348 34.32 13.20 4.62
CA GLU A 348 34.11 12.12 3.65
C GLU A 348 33.50 12.65 2.35
N LEU A 349 32.44 13.49 2.45
CA LEU A 349 31.84 14.12 1.27
C LEU A 349 32.83 14.98 0.49
N ARG A 350 33.71 15.71 1.19
CA ARG A 350 34.74 16.54 0.56
C ARG A 350 35.78 15.70 -0.16
N GLU A 351 36.20 14.58 0.44
CA GLU A 351 37.13 13.64 -0.19
C GLU A 351 36.55 13.01 -1.46
N VAL A 352 35.28 12.58 -1.42
CA VAL A 352 34.60 11.94 -2.56
C VAL A 352 34.33 12.93 -3.69
N LEU A 353 33.86 14.15 -3.38
CA LEU A 353 33.44 15.12 -4.38
C LEU A 353 34.59 16.01 -4.88
N GLY A 354 35.65 16.16 -4.06
CA GLY A 354 36.78 17.04 -4.36
C GLY A 354 36.44 18.52 -4.24
N GLU A 355 37.45 19.37 -4.34
CA GLU A 355 37.33 20.83 -4.12
C GLU A 355 36.42 21.54 -5.15
N THR A 356 36.17 20.94 -6.30
CA THR A 356 35.33 21.53 -7.37
C THR A 356 33.83 21.34 -7.12
N ASP A 357 33.43 20.13 -6.74
CA ASP A 357 32.01 19.77 -6.59
C ASP A 357 31.53 19.94 -5.14
N TYR A 358 32.39 19.69 -4.16
CA TYR A 358 32.02 19.73 -2.75
C TYR A 358 31.29 21.02 -2.33
N PRO A 359 31.78 22.25 -2.59
CA PRO A 359 31.12 23.46 -2.10
C PRO A 359 29.69 23.63 -2.66
N LEU A 360 29.49 23.27 -3.92
CA LEU A 360 28.18 23.38 -4.58
C LEU A 360 27.20 22.35 -4.04
N PHE A 361 27.63 21.10 -3.95
CA PHE A 361 26.73 20.00 -3.55
C PHE A 361 26.58 19.90 -2.04
N ALA A 362 27.55 20.35 -1.22
CA ALA A 362 27.38 20.53 0.20
C ALA A 362 26.27 21.56 0.50
N ASP A 363 26.25 22.68 -0.22
CA ASP A 363 25.18 23.68 -0.12
C ASP A 363 23.83 23.12 -0.63
N PHE A 364 23.81 22.37 -1.74
CA PHE A 364 22.60 21.75 -2.26
C PHE A 364 21.98 20.73 -1.31
N PHE A 365 22.80 19.87 -0.70
CA PHE A 365 22.35 18.82 0.23
C PHE A 365 22.24 19.26 1.70
N GLY A 366 22.43 20.54 2.00
CA GLY A 366 22.34 21.08 3.35
C GLY A 366 23.39 20.52 4.32
N VAL A 367 24.60 20.23 3.81
CA VAL A 367 25.71 19.69 4.60
C VAL A 367 26.30 20.76 5.49
N SER A 368 26.53 20.42 6.77
CA SER A 368 27.17 21.28 7.76
C SER A 368 28.47 20.66 8.27
N ASP A 369 29.47 21.46 8.55
CA ASP A 369 30.75 21.01 9.07
C ASP A 369 30.62 20.33 10.45
N SER A 370 29.65 20.76 11.25
CA SER A 370 29.33 20.17 12.56
C SER A 370 28.39 18.96 12.48
N GLY A 371 27.88 18.66 11.28
CA GLY A 371 26.80 17.71 11.06
C GLY A 371 25.41 18.34 11.30
N ASN A 372 24.40 17.79 10.67
CA ASN A 372 22.99 18.14 10.89
C ASN A 372 22.25 17.02 11.62
N TRP A 373 22.97 15.99 12.05
CA TRP A 373 22.50 14.85 12.83
C TRP A 373 23.54 14.43 13.88
N GLU A 374 23.28 13.35 14.61
CA GLU A 374 24.10 12.83 15.71
C GLU A 374 25.56 12.58 15.29
N LYS A 375 26.48 12.67 16.25
CA LYS A 375 27.92 12.35 16.10
C LYS A 375 28.60 13.13 14.96
N GLY A 376 28.09 14.30 14.57
CA GLY A 376 28.67 15.11 13.49
C GLY A 376 28.39 14.57 12.08
N LEU A 377 27.42 13.69 11.94
CA LEU A 377 26.97 13.16 10.67
C LEU A 377 25.96 14.09 9.99
N ASN A 378 25.86 13.99 8.68
CA ASN A 378 24.88 14.69 7.88
C ASN A 378 23.93 13.68 7.20
N ILE A 379 22.64 13.90 7.35
CA ILE A 379 21.59 13.33 6.53
C ILE A 379 21.40 14.29 5.37
N LEU A 380 21.50 13.77 4.14
CA LEU A 380 21.36 14.57 2.93
C LEU A 380 19.88 14.92 2.69
N LYS A 381 19.61 16.21 2.52
CA LYS A 381 18.29 16.76 2.20
C LYS A 381 18.44 17.97 1.29
N CYS A 382 17.39 18.38 0.61
CA CYS A 382 17.42 19.52 -0.31
C CYS A 382 16.44 20.60 0.16
N ASP A 383 16.90 21.85 0.33
CA ASP A 383 16.01 22.95 0.67
C ASP A 383 15.22 23.47 -0.54
N LYS A 384 15.65 23.15 -1.77
CA LYS A 384 15.02 23.51 -3.04
C LYS A 384 15.05 22.32 -3.98
N THR A 385 14.14 22.33 -4.98
CA THR A 385 14.27 21.40 -6.10
C THR A 385 15.59 21.67 -6.84
N PRO A 386 16.18 20.67 -7.51
CA PRO A 386 17.43 20.86 -8.26
C PRO A 386 17.34 22.00 -9.28
N GLU A 387 16.20 22.13 -9.96
CA GLU A 387 15.95 23.18 -10.94
C GLU A 387 15.94 24.57 -10.28
N ALA A 388 15.20 24.71 -9.18
CA ALA A 388 15.14 25.96 -8.43
C ALA A 388 16.49 26.34 -7.79
N PHE A 389 17.26 25.35 -7.34
CA PHE A 389 18.59 25.55 -6.82
C PHE A 389 19.55 26.05 -7.92
N ALA A 390 19.58 25.38 -9.07
CA ALA A 390 20.41 25.78 -10.21
C ALA A 390 20.14 27.24 -10.62
N LEU A 391 18.85 27.58 -10.79
CA LEU A 391 18.44 28.96 -11.11
C LEU A 391 18.88 29.96 -10.03
N SER A 392 18.76 29.62 -8.75
CA SER A 392 19.18 30.49 -7.64
C SER A 392 20.69 30.74 -7.59
N LYS A 393 21.49 29.85 -8.20
CA LYS A 393 22.95 29.99 -8.34
C LYS A 393 23.40 30.55 -9.70
N GLY A 394 22.46 30.87 -10.58
CA GLY A 394 22.76 31.34 -11.93
C GLY A 394 23.40 30.25 -12.82
N LEU A 395 23.10 28.98 -12.54
CA LEU A 395 23.58 27.86 -13.28
C LEU A 395 22.57 27.45 -14.36
N GLU A 396 23.07 26.89 -15.45
CA GLU A 396 22.24 26.26 -16.46
C GLU A 396 21.67 24.96 -15.89
N VAL A 397 20.33 24.76 -15.98
CA VAL A 397 19.63 23.68 -15.28
C VAL A 397 20.08 22.30 -15.76
N SER A 398 20.20 22.08 -17.08
CA SER A 398 20.60 20.78 -17.62
C SER A 398 22.01 20.41 -17.17
N ASN A 399 22.94 21.33 -17.19
CA ASN A 399 24.31 21.11 -16.73
C ASN A 399 24.38 20.76 -15.23
N PHE A 400 23.55 21.44 -14.40
CA PHE A 400 23.47 21.12 -12.99
C PHE A 400 22.91 19.72 -12.77
N LEU A 401 21.85 19.34 -13.49
CA LEU A 401 21.24 18.00 -13.37
C LEU A 401 22.20 16.88 -13.79
N GLU A 402 22.96 17.07 -14.87
CA GLU A 402 24.00 16.10 -15.29
C GLU A 402 25.09 15.95 -14.21
N ARG A 403 25.57 17.06 -13.65
CA ARG A 403 26.55 17.03 -12.55
C ARG A 403 25.98 16.38 -11.30
N LEU A 404 24.72 16.67 -10.94
CA LEU A 404 24.03 16.05 -9.81
C LEU A 404 23.94 14.55 -9.99
N SER A 405 23.58 14.07 -11.18
CA SER A 405 23.55 12.64 -11.50
C SER A 405 24.92 12.00 -11.33
N ALA A 406 25.97 12.63 -11.83
CA ALA A 406 27.34 12.13 -11.67
C ALA A 406 27.82 12.11 -10.20
N VAL A 407 27.43 13.13 -9.42
CA VAL A 407 27.70 13.20 -7.97
C VAL A 407 26.96 12.11 -7.21
N LYS A 408 25.67 11.91 -7.47
CA LYS A 408 24.89 10.82 -6.86
C LYS A 408 25.52 9.45 -7.15
N SER A 409 25.93 9.20 -8.41
CA SER A 409 26.61 7.95 -8.77
C SER A 409 27.89 7.73 -7.97
N LYS A 410 28.77 8.75 -7.87
CA LYS A 410 30.00 8.65 -7.06
C LYS A 410 29.73 8.37 -5.58
N LEU A 411 28.73 9.05 -5.01
CA LEU A 411 28.34 8.83 -3.62
C LEU A 411 27.79 7.42 -3.43
N LEU A 412 26.98 6.93 -4.37
CA LEU A 412 26.45 5.57 -4.34
C LEU A 412 27.59 4.54 -4.38
N ASP A 413 28.54 4.67 -5.31
CA ASP A 413 29.69 3.76 -5.45
C ASP A 413 30.53 3.68 -4.15
N VAL A 414 30.71 4.80 -3.47
CA VAL A 414 31.43 4.83 -2.17
C VAL A 414 30.59 4.20 -1.06
N ARG A 415 29.31 4.52 -1.02
CA ARG A 415 28.38 3.96 -0.03
C ARG A 415 28.25 2.44 -0.13
N GLU A 416 28.28 1.90 -1.35
CA GLU A 416 28.24 0.45 -1.61
C GLU A 416 29.42 -0.33 -0.99
N GLN A 417 30.50 0.34 -0.62
CA GLN A 417 31.66 -0.26 0.05
C GLN A 417 31.50 -0.31 1.58
N ARG A 418 30.48 0.34 2.14
CA ARG A 418 30.15 0.28 3.56
C ARG A 418 29.46 -1.04 3.92
N SER A 419 29.50 -1.40 5.20
CA SER A 419 28.65 -2.50 5.72
C SER A 419 27.19 -2.21 5.46
N ARG A 420 26.54 -3.07 4.67
CA ARG A 420 25.14 -2.90 4.26
C ARG A 420 24.18 -3.15 5.43
N PRO A 421 23.02 -2.49 5.45
CA PRO A 421 21.90 -2.87 6.31
C PRO A 421 21.49 -4.33 6.08
N GLY A 422 21.02 -4.98 7.12
CA GLY A 422 20.40 -6.30 7.01
C GLY A 422 19.25 -6.25 5.99
N ARG A 423 19.14 -7.31 5.18
CA ARG A 423 18.06 -7.46 4.21
C ARG A 423 17.15 -8.60 4.66
N ASP A 424 15.88 -8.30 4.88
CA ASP A 424 14.89 -9.33 5.14
C ASP A 424 14.58 -10.08 3.84
N THR A 425 14.89 -11.36 3.81
CA THR A 425 14.85 -12.18 2.60
C THR A 425 13.48 -12.80 2.31
N LYS A 426 12.46 -12.49 3.10
CA LYS A 426 11.08 -12.88 2.81
C LYS A 426 10.53 -12.06 1.64
N ALA A 427 9.82 -12.71 0.73
CA ALA A 427 8.95 -12.06 -0.24
C ALA A 427 7.49 -12.24 0.20
N LEU A 428 6.86 -11.15 0.62
CA LEU A 428 5.48 -11.14 1.10
C LEU A 428 4.51 -10.87 -0.04
N THR A 429 3.47 -11.67 -0.15
CA THR A 429 2.53 -11.65 -1.29
C THR A 429 1.83 -10.30 -1.43
N ALA A 430 1.21 -9.78 -0.38
CA ALA A 430 0.53 -8.48 -0.42
C ALA A 430 1.48 -7.34 -0.79
N TRP A 431 2.72 -7.34 -0.26
CA TRP A 431 3.67 -6.26 -0.51
C TRP A 431 4.22 -6.27 -1.93
N ASN A 432 4.44 -7.46 -2.50
CA ASN A 432 4.78 -7.62 -3.91
C ASN A 432 3.62 -7.16 -4.80
N ALA A 433 2.38 -7.50 -4.43
CA ALA A 433 1.19 -7.07 -5.16
C ALA A 433 1.03 -5.53 -5.15
N MET A 434 1.23 -4.86 -4.01
CA MET A 434 1.27 -3.39 -3.93
C MET A 434 2.38 -2.80 -4.81
N THR A 435 3.54 -3.45 -4.86
CA THR A 435 4.66 -3.04 -5.71
C THR A 435 4.32 -3.17 -7.19
N VAL A 436 3.62 -4.24 -7.60
CA VAL A 436 3.10 -4.37 -8.98
C VAL A 436 2.19 -3.21 -9.34
N VAL A 437 1.27 -2.81 -8.46
CA VAL A 437 0.41 -1.64 -8.68
C VAL A 437 1.25 -0.38 -8.84
N GLY A 438 2.21 -0.14 -7.95
CA GLY A 438 3.12 1.01 -8.02
C GLY A 438 3.94 1.07 -9.33
N LEU A 439 4.45 -0.07 -9.79
CA LEU A 439 5.18 -0.18 -11.06
C LEU A 439 4.28 0.09 -12.28
N VAL A 440 3.04 -0.42 -12.26
CA VAL A 440 2.03 -0.14 -13.30
C VAL A 440 1.71 1.36 -13.34
N ASP A 441 1.47 1.99 -12.19
CA ASP A 441 1.18 3.42 -12.12
C ASP A 441 2.41 4.25 -12.53
N GLY A 442 3.61 3.81 -12.16
CA GLY A 442 4.86 4.39 -12.67
C GLY A 442 4.99 4.33 -14.19
N TYR A 443 4.65 3.18 -14.80
CA TYR A 443 4.58 3.05 -16.26
C TYR A 443 3.57 4.01 -16.88
N ARG A 444 2.40 4.17 -16.27
CA ARG A 444 1.38 5.13 -16.75
C ARG A 444 1.86 6.57 -16.69
N ALA A 445 2.58 6.95 -15.64
CA ALA A 445 3.08 8.32 -15.44
C ALA A 445 4.30 8.66 -16.30
N LEU A 446 5.21 7.69 -16.50
CA LEU A 446 6.50 7.93 -17.15
C LEU A 446 6.58 7.37 -18.59
N SER A 447 5.69 6.44 -18.96
CA SER A 447 5.74 5.66 -20.22
C SER A 447 7.06 4.86 -20.36
N ASP A 448 7.65 4.44 -19.23
CA ASP A 448 8.89 3.66 -19.21
C ASP A 448 8.58 2.15 -19.31
N PRO A 449 8.93 1.47 -20.42
CA PRO A 449 8.66 0.04 -20.59
C PRO A 449 9.42 -0.85 -19.61
N GLY A 450 10.52 -0.37 -18.99
CA GLY A 450 11.23 -1.09 -17.95
C GLY A 450 10.34 -1.33 -16.72
N LEU A 451 9.56 -0.32 -16.32
CA LEU A 451 8.61 -0.45 -15.21
C LEU A 451 7.52 -1.48 -15.52
N LEU A 452 7.00 -1.50 -16.76
CA LEU A 452 6.02 -2.50 -17.17
C LEU A 452 6.62 -3.91 -17.17
N SER A 453 7.86 -4.09 -17.66
CA SER A 453 8.55 -5.39 -17.62
C SER A 453 8.70 -5.89 -16.17
N LEU A 454 9.14 -5.04 -15.24
CA LEU A 454 9.24 -5.39 -13.82
C LEU A 454 7.87 -5.77 -13.23
N ALA A 455 6.81 -5.01 -13.55
CA ALA A 455 5.45 -5.28 -13.08
C ALA A 455 4.92 -6.62 -13.58
N VAL A 456 5.08 -6.91 -14.89
CA VAL A 456 4.64 -8.18 -15.50
C VAL A 456 5.40 -9.36 -14.91
N ARG A 457 6.71 -9.27 -14.76
CA ARG A 457 7.54 -10.34 -14.17
C ARG A 457 7.17 -10.63 -12.72
N CYS A 458 6.91 -9.57 -11.92
CA CYS A 458 6.44 -9.74 -10.54
C CYS A 458 5.00 -10.27 -10.48
N GLY A 459 4.11 -9.83 -11.36
CA GLY A 459 2.77 -10.40 -11.53
C GLY A 459 2.80 -11.88 -11.91
N THR A 460 3.73 -12.27 -12.79
CA THR A 460 3.97 -13.66 -13.17
C THR A 460 4.41 -14.50 -11.96
N TYR A 461 5.28 -13.96 -11.10
CA TYR A 461 5.63 -14.60 -9.83
C TYR A 461 4.40 -14.83 -8.94
N LEU A 462 3.54 -13.82 -8.77
CA LEU A 462 2.32 -13.95 -7.96
C LEU A 462 1.37 -15.01 -8.53
N ARG A 463 1.22 -15.08 -9.86
CA ARG A 463 0.34 -16.01 -10.54
C ARG A 463 0.89 -17.44 -10.56
N ASP A 464 2.14 -17.62 -10.95
CA ASP A 464 2.68 -18.93 -11.30
C ASP A 464 3.36 -19.62 -10.13
N VAL A 465 3.88 -18.86 -9.15
CA VAL A 465 4.58 -19.39 -7.98
C VAL A 465 3.69 -19.34 -6.75
N VAL A 466 3.18 -18.16 -6.39
CA VAL A 466 2.44 -17.97 -5.14
C VAL A 466 1.06 -18.61 -5.20
N MET A 467 0.33 -18.45 -6.32
CA MET A 467 -1.01 -19.01 -6.53
C MET A 467 -0.95 -20.39 -7.19
N GLY A 468 -0.03 -20.60 -8.13
CA GLY A 468 0.05 -21.83 -8.94
C GLY A 468 0.57 -23.05 -8.18
N GLY A 469 1.13 -22.85 -6.98
CA GLY A 469 1.68 -23.94 -6.19
C GLY A 469 2.69 -24.76 -7.00
N GLY A 470 3.54 -24.07 -7.78
CA GLY A 470 4.65 -24.77 -8.43
C GLY A 470 5.30 -25.61 -7.35
N ASP A 471 5.16 -26.94 -7.43
CA ASP A 471 5.73 -27.86 -6.42
C ASP A 471 7.25 -27.65 -6.45
N PRO A 472 7.82 -26.86 -5.54
CA PRO A 472 9.26 -26.76 -5.44
C PRO A 472 9.72 -28.07 -4.85
N GLU A 473 10.11 -28.99 -5.73
CA GLU A 473 10.74 -30.29 -5.45
C GLU A 473 10.33 -30.92 -4.09
N GLY A 474 9.14 -31.53 -4.04
CA GLY A 474 8.78 -32.49 -3.00
C GLY A 474 8.19 -31.93 -1.71
N SER A 475 7.69 -30.71 -1.67
CA SER A 475 6.96 -30.18 -0.49
C SER A 475 5.62 -30.89 -0.25
N GLY A 476 5.07 -31.54 -1.27
CA GLY A 476 3.75 -32.16 -1.23
C GLY A 476 2.60 -31.17 -1.01
N LEU A 477 2.84 -29.86 -1.15
CA LEU A 477 1.84 -28.82 -0.98
C LEU A 477 0.96 -28.74 -2.23
N THR A 478 -0.30 -29.15 -2.11
CA THR A 478 -1.30 -28.98 -3.17
C THR A 478 -2.22 -27.84 -2.79
N LEU A 479 -2.12 -26.72 -3.51
CA LEU A 479 -2.99 -25.56 -3.31
C LEU A 479 -4.36 -25.78 -3.96
N LEU A 480 -5.40 -25.22 -3.34
CA LEU A 480 -6.71 -25.13 -3.93
C LEU A 480 -6.73 -24.06 -5.05
N PRO A 481 -7.63 -24.14 -6.03
CA PRO A 481 -7.74 -23.10 -7.06
C PRO A 481 -7.87 -21.70 -6.45
N GLY A 482 -7.00 -20.77 -6.87
CA GLY A 482 -6.97 -19.40 -6.40
C GLY A 482 -6.42 -19.20 -4.98
N GLN A 483 -5.98 -20.27 -4.29
CA GLN A 483 -5.33 -20.16 -2.98
C GLN A 483 -3.97 -19.46 -3.10
N LEU A 484 -3.70 -18.54 -2.17
CA LEU A 484 -2.44 -17.82 -2.07
C LEU A 484 -1.69 -18.24 -0.80
N MET A 485 -0.36 -18.31 -0.91
CA MET A 485 0.53 -18.36 0.25
C MET A 485 1.06 -16.96 0.56
N ARG A 486 1.25 -16.62 1.85
CA ARG A 486 1.71 -15.30 2.26
C ARG A 486 3.20 -15.10 2.06
N VAL A 487 4.00 -16.08 2.45
CA VAL A 487 5.47 -15.96 2.52
C VAL A 487 6.10 -16.85 1.48
N CYS A 488 6.97 -16.25 0.68
CA CYS A 488 7.88 -16.97 -0.21
C CYS A 488 9.33 -16.65 0.22
N THR A 489 10.13 -17.68 0.39
CA THR A 489 11.58 -17.56 0.64
C THR A 489 12.33 -18.13 -0.56
N VAL A 490 13.21 -17.32 -1.15
CA VAL A 490 14.13 -17.76 -2.21
C VAL A 490 15.51 -17.92 -1.59
N SER A 491 16.04 -19.13 -1.59
CA SER A 491 17.34 -19.45 -1.00
C SER A 491 18.17 -20.33 -1.93
N THR A 492 19.47 -20.12 -1.93
CA THR A 492 20.39 -21.03 -2.62
C THR A 492 21.06 -21.90 -1.57
N PRO A 493 20.71 -23.20 -1.47
CA PRO A 493 21.34 -24.09 -0.52
C PRO A 493 22.86 -24.16 -0.76
N GLU A 494 23.61 -24.37 0.33
CA GLU A 494 25.07 -24.45 0.28
C GLU A 494 25.51 -25.57 -0.66
N GLY A 495 26.22 -25.25 -1.75
CA GLY A 495 26.66 -26.19 -2.78
C GLY A 495 25.67 -26.47 -3.92
N ALA A 496 24.53 -25.77 -3.97
CA ALA A 496 23.59 -25.83 -5.10
C ALA A 496 23.82 -24.70 -6.07
N ASP A 497 23.72 -24.97 -7.39
CA ASP A 497 23.86 -23.97 -8.45
C ASP A 497 22.53 -23.26 -8.74
N THR A 498 21.40 -23.77 -8.24
CA THR A 498 20.08 -23.23 -8.49
C THR A 498 19.40 -22.83 -7.18
N PRO A 499 18.77 -21.64 -7.11
CA PRO A 499 17.97 -21.25 -5.97
C PRO A 499 16.72 -22.15 -5.84
N THR A 500 16.28 -22.38 -4.62
CA THR A 500 15.04 -23.06 -4.28
C THR A 500 14.01 -22.08 -3.74
N VAL A 501 12.73 -22.40 -3.96
CA VAL A 501 11.60 -21.62 -3.47
C VAL A 501 10.89 -22.42 -2.36
N SER A 502 10.59 -21.78 -1.26
CA SER A 502 9.76 -22.33 -0.18
C SER A 502 8.57 -21.39 0.06
N LEU A 503 7.37 -21.97 0.09
CA LEU A 503 6.13 -21.26 0.42
C LEU A 503 5.68 -21.65 1.82
N SER A 504 5.31 -20.67 2.62
CA SER A 504 4.83 -20.87 3.99
C SER A 504 3.76 -19.86 4.34
N VAL A 505 2.97 -20.20 5.35
CA VAL A 505 1.85 -19.40 5.85
C VAL A 505 0.76 -19.19 4.78
N ASN A 506 -0.46 -19.61 5.10
CA ASN A 506 -1.62 -19.37 4.23
C ASN A 506 -1.91 -17.86 4.11
N GLY A 507 -2.39 -17.44 2.94
CA GLY A 507 -2.68 -16.02 2.67
C GLY A 507 -3.81 -15.48 3.53
N PHE A 508 -3.65 -14.25 4.02
CA PHE A 508 -4.69 -13.48 4.71
C PHE A 508 -5.47 -12.62 3.72
N LEU A 509 -6.57 -12.01 4.16
CA LEU A 509 -7.40 -11.14 3.30
C LEU A 509 -6.59 -10.05 2.59
N GLU A 510 -5.56 -9.51 3.25
CA GLU A 510 -4.60 -8.56 2.68
C GLU A 510 -3.92 -9.11 1.41
N ASP A 511 -3.45 -10.36 1.47
CA ASP A 511 -2.75 -10.99 0.35
C ASP A 511 -3.69 -11.15 -0.87
N TYR A 512 -4.93 -11.58 -0.63
CA TYR A 512 -5.92 -11.72 -1.69
C TYR A 512 -6.35 -10.37 -2.27
N ALA A 513 -6.67 -9.39 -1.43
CA ALA A 513 -7.16 -8.08 -1.84
C ALA A 513 -6.16 -7.37 -2.76
N HIS A 514 -4.89 -7.30 -2.32
CA HIS A 514 -3.85 -6.65 -3.10
C HIS A 514 -3.45 -7.44 -4.35
N THR A 515 -3.47 -8.78 -4.32
CA THR A 515 -3.17 -9.60 -5.50
C THR A 515 -4.25 -9.45 -6.58
N VAL A 516 -5.53 -9.43 -6.20
CA VAL A 516 -6.61 -9.14 -7.17
C VAL A 516 -6.44 -7.75 -7.77
N ALA A 517 -6.13 -6.74 -6.95
CA ALA A 517 -5.87 -5.38 -7.42
C ALA A 517 -4.67 -5.31 -8.39
N ALA A 518 -3.57 -6.04 -8.08
CA ALA A 518 -2.39 -6.11 -8.92
C ALA A 518 -2.68 -6.74 -10.29
N PHE A 519 -3.40 -7.86 -10.33
CA PHE A 519 -3.78 -8.49 -11.59
C PHE A 519 -4.69 -7.59 -12.44
N LEU A 520 -5.64 -6.90 -11.81
CA LEU A 520 -6.48 -5.93 -12.51
C LEU A 520 -5.69 -4.70 -13.01
N ALA A 521 -4.67 -4.25 -12.27
CA ALA A 521 -3.78 -3.19 -12.71
C ALA A 521 -2.96 -3.62 -13.95
N LEU A 522 -2.42 -4.85 -13.96
CA LEU A 522 -1.72 -5.42 -15.12
C LEU A 522 -2.65 -5.54 -16.34
N TYR A 523 -3.87 -6.03 -16.15
CA TYR A 523 -4.86 -6.11 -17.23
C TYR A 523 -5.10 -4.74 -17.88
N ARG A 524 -5.24 -3.69 -17.10
CA ARG A 524 -5.49 -2.32 -17.59
C ARG A 524 -4.42 -1.77 -18.52
N VAL A 525 -3.20 -2.33 -18.51
CA VAL A 525 -2.05 -1.85 -19.31
C VAL A 525 -1.59 -2.87 -20.36
N THR A 526 -1.85 -4.16 -20.15
CA THR A 526 -1.47 -5.23 -21.09
C THR A 526 -2.64 -5.72 -21.96
N PHE A 527 -3.85 -5.67 -21.43
CA PHE A 527 -5.08 -6.26 -21.98
C PHE A 527 -5.00 -7.80 -22.13
N GLU A 528 -4.08 -8.46 -21.42
CA GLU A 528 -3.98 -9.92 -21.39
C GLU A 528 -5.02 -10.49 -20.43
N GLU A 529 -5.96 -11.28 -20.97
CA GLU A 529 -7.11 -11.82 -20.22
C GLU A 529 -6.73 -12.75 -19.07
N GLU A 530 -5.54 -13.37 -19.16
CA GLU A 530 -5.00 -14.22 -18.08
C GLU A 530 -4.97 -13.50 -16.73
N TRP A 531 -4.74 -12.19 -16.70
CA TRP A 531 -4.75 -11.41 -15.45
C TRP A 531 -6.16 -11.33 -14.85
N VAL A 532 -7.21 -11.19 -15.67
CA VAL A 532 -8.61 -11.18 -15.18
C VAL A 532 -9.01 -12.56 -14.69
N ILE A 533 -8.60 -13.63 -15.39
CA ILE A 533 -8.85 -15.01 -14.96
C ILE A 533 -8.22 -15.26 -13.60
N SER A 534 -6.95 -14.88 -13.42
CA SER A 534 -6.22 -15.03 -12.17
C SER A 534 -6.85 -14.22 -11.04
N ALA A 535 -7.26 -12.97 -11.31
CA ALA A 535 -7.98 -12.13 -10.37
C ALA A 535 -9.30 -12.77 -9.90
N ARG A 536 -10.06 -13.37 -10.83
CA ARG A 536 -11.30 -14.10 -10.52
C ARG A 536 -11.03 -15.30 -9.61
N LEU A 537 -10.05 -16.12 -9.94
CA LEU A 537 -9.70 -17.30 -9.14
C LEU A 537 -9.37 -16.90 -7.69
N CYS A 538 -8.57 -15.85 -7.48
CA CYS A 538 -8.26 -15.34 -6.15
C CYS A 538 -9.52 -14.79 -5.44
N ALA A 539 -10.34 -14.01 -6.12
CA ALA A 539 -11.55 -13.43 -5.54
C ALA A 539 -12.56 -14.51 -5.15
N ASP A 540 -12.79 -15.50 -6.04
CA ASP A 540 -13.70 -16.61 -5.79
C ASP A 540 -13.25 -17.46 -4.60
N HIS A 541 -11.94 -17.77 -4.52
CA HIS A 541 -11.36 -18.45 -3.37
C HIS A 541 -11.61 -17.66 -2.09
N CYS A 542 -11.32 -16.35 -2.10
CA CYS A 542 -11.54 -15.48 -0.95
C CYS A 542 -13.00 -15.48 -0.51
N LEU A 543 -13.95 -15.32 -1.45
CA LEU A 543 -15.38 -15.30 -1.16
C LEU A 543 -15.91 -16.65 -0.65
N GLN A 544 -15.25 -17.75 -0.99
CA GLN A 544 -15.60 -19.10 -0.53
C GLN A 544 -15.07 -19.43 0.85
N TYR A 545 -13.81 -19.06 1.15
CA TYR A 545 -13.10 -19.53 2.33
C TYR A 545 -12.94 -18.47 3.44
N PHE A 546 -13.35 -17.22 3.21
CA PHE A 546 -13.41 -16.19 4.25
C PHE A 546 -14.88 -16.01 4.67
N PRO A 547 -15.31 -16.69 5.74
CA PRO A 547 -16.73 -16.82 6.08
C PRO A 547 -17.33 -15.49 6.52
N ARG A 548 -18.50 -15.14 5.97
CA ARG A 548 -19.22 -13.90 6.26
C ARG A 548 -20.16 -14.03 7.44
N ASP A 549 -20.54 -15.26 7.83
CA ASP A 549 -21.46 -15.49 8.95
C ASP A 549 -20.69 -15.96 10.18
N MET A 550 -20.46 -15.02 11.10
CA MET A 550 -19.74 -15.23 12.34
C MET A 550 -20.67 -15.33 13.56
N SER A 551 -21.92 -14.93 13.45
CA SER A 551 -22.85 -14.83 14.57
C SER A 551 -23.92 -15.92 14.59
N GLY A 552 -24.23 -16.53 13.45
CA GLY A 552 -25.29 -17.52 13.32
C GLY A 552 -26.69 -16.99 13.56
N ASP A 553 -26.85 -15.66 13.75
CA ASP A 553 -28.11 -14.99 14.11
C ASP A 553 -28.73 -14.18 12.96
N GLY A 554 -28.14 -14.25 11.74
CA GLY A 554 -28.65 -13.57 10.55
C GLY A 554 -28.41 -12.05 10.53
N THR A 555 -27.62 -11.51 11.47
CA THR A 555 -27.25 -10.07 11.53
C THR A 555 -25.91 -9.80 10.83
N THR A 556 -25.49 -10.68 9.96
CA THR A 556 -24.14 -10.76 9.38
C THR A 556 -23.82 -9.61 8.45
N THR A 557 -22.65 -9.02 8.67
CA THR A 557 -22.00 -8.09 7.74
C THR A 557 -21.53 -8.82 6.47
N THR A 558 -21.41 -8.08 5.37
CA THR A 558 -20.76 -8.57 4.13
C THR A 558 -19.25 -8.35 4.11
N LEU A 559 -18.70 -7.71 5.15
CA LEU A 559 -17.26 -7.57 5.31
C LEU A 559 -16.62 -8.93 5.62
N LEU A 560 -15.41 -9.12 5.13
CA LEU A 560 -14.69 -10.37 5.25
C LEU A 560 -13.79 -10.35 6.50
N PRO A 561 -13.68 -11.48 7.22
CA PRO A 561 -12.68 -11.61 8.28
C PRO A 561 -11.27 -11.59 7.68
N PHE A 562 -10.29 -11.21 8.49
CA PHE A 562 -8.90 -11.12 8.04
C PHE A 562 -8.27 -12.51 7.77
N THR A 563 -8.77 -13.55 8.46
CA THR A 563 -8.21 -14.91 8.42
C THR A 563 -9.18 -15.88 7.75
N SER A 564 -8.67 -16.77 6.93
CA SER A 564 -9.42 -17.81 6.23
C SER A 564 -9.95 -18.88 7.21
N SER A 565 -11.03 -19.56 6.83
CA SER A 565 -11.54 -20.74 7.54
C SER A 565 -10.63 -21.97 7.41
N LEU A 566 -9.63 -21.92 6.53
CA LEU A 566 -8.60 -22.95 6.37
C LEU A 566 -7.52 -22.86 7.44
N ASP A 567 -7.43 -21.73 8.15
CA ASP A 567 -6.43 -21.50 9.19
C ASP A 567 -6.92 -21.94 10.57
N PRO A 568 -5.99 -22.26 11.49
CA PRO A 568 -6.33 -22.52 12.88
C PRO A 568 -7.07 -21.34 13.51
N ALA A 569 -8.10 -21.64 14.29
CA ALA A 569 -8.87 -20.61 14.98
C ALA A 569 -8.00 -19.81 15.97
N LEU A 570 -8.04 -18.49 15.87
CA LEU A 570 -7.50 -17.55 16.86
C LEU A 570 -8.55 -17.26 17.96
N PRO A 571 -8.11 -16.74 19.12
CA PRO A 571 -9.03 -16.33 20.18
C PRO A 571 -10.11 -15.34 19.76
N SER A 572 -9.81 -14.50 18.75
CA SER A 572 -10.75 -13.54 18.18
C SER A 572 -10.58 -13.48 16.66
N LEU A 573 -11.70 -13.49 15.94
CA LEU A 573 -11.72 -13.20 14.51
C LEU A 573 -11.76 -11.69 14.31
N THR A 574 -10.84 -11.16 13.51
CA THR A 574 -10.74 -9.73 13.24
C THR A 574 -11.35 -9.39 11.89
N VAL A 575 -12.19 -8.35 11.84
CA VAL A 575 -12.65 -7.72 10.59
C VAL A 575 -11.95 -6.38 10.49
N GLU A 576 -11.06 -6.25 9.51
CA GLU A 576 -10.27 -5.05 9.31
C GLU A 576 -11.05 -4.02 8.48
N THR A 577 -11.31 -2.86 9.09
CA THR A 577 -11.99 -1.72 8.46
C THR A 577 -11.15 -0.46 8.48
N GLU A 578 -10.11 -0.41 9.29
CA GLU A 578 -9.27 0.77 9.49
C GLU A 578 -8.00 0.70 8.66
N ASP A 579 -7.73 1.78 7.93
CA ASP A 579 -6.46 2.00 7.26
C ASP A 579 -5.36 2.28 8.30
N ASN A 580 -4.18 1.74 8.02
CA ASN A 580 -2.96 2.09 8.74
C ASN A 580 -1.94 2.62 7.71
N VAL A 581 -0.66 2.24 7.80
CA VAL A 581 0.33 2.49 6.74
C VAL A 581 0.00 1.73 5.45
N ILE A 582 -0.78 0.66 5.56
CA ILE A 582 -1.40 -0.10 4.46
C ILE A 582 -2.92 0.12 4.54
N PRO A 583 -3.62 0.27 3.41
CA PRO A 583 -5.08 0.38 3.39
C PRO A 583 -5.77 -0.87 3.96
N ALA A 584 -6.92 -0.70 4.58
CA ALA A 584 -7.72 -1.80 5.11
C ALA A 584 -8.05 -2.83 4.01
N SER A 585 -7.73 -4.11 4.26
CA SER A 585 -7.90 -5.20 3.29
C SER A 585 -9.33 -5.28 2.73
N ASN A 586 -10.34 -5.03 3.56
CA ASN A 586 -11.74 -4.99 3.12
C ASN A 586 -12.02 -3.84 2.14
N SER A 587 -11.37 -2.69 2.29
CA SER A 587 -11.55 -1.57 1.36
C SER A 587 -10.93 -1.86 0.00
N VAL A 588 -9.74 -2.47 -0.01
CA VAL A 588 -9.06 -2.88 -1.24
C VAL A 588 -9.83 -4.00 -1.95
N MET A 589 -10.32 -5.00 -1.21
CA MET A 589 -11.15 -6.06 -1.79
C MET A 589 -12.46 -5.51 -2.36
N CYS A 590 -13.09 -4.56 -1.69
CA CYS A 590 -14.30 -3.90 -2.18
C CYS A 590 -14.06 -3.21 -3.54
N GLU A 591 -12.96 -2.47 -3.71
CA GLU A 591 -12.57 -1.85 -4.97
C GLU A 591 -12.31 -2.89 -6.07
N ALA A 592 -11.59 -3.95 -5.73
CA ALA A 592 -11.29 -5.05 -6.63
C ALA A 592 -12.57 -5.75 -7.11
N LEU A 593 -13.53 -5.99 -6.22
CA LEU A 593 -14.82 -6.58 -6.57
C LEU A 593 -15.69 -5.65 -7.42
N LEU A 594 -15.64 -4.33 -7.23
CA LEU A 594 -16.30 -3.36 -8.14
C LEU A 594 -15.73 -3.46 -9.56
N SER A 595 -14.39 -3.55 -9.67
CA SER A 595 -13.70 -3.65 -10.96
C SER A 595 -13.95 -5.00 -11.64
N LEU A 596 -13.88 -6.11 -10.89
CA LEU A 596 -14.23 -7.44 -11.41
C LEU A 596 -15.69 -7.52 -11.84
N GLY A 597 -16.60 -6.92 -11.06
CA GLY A 597 -18.01 -6.89 -11.38
C GLY A 597 -18.29 -6.22 -12.73
N ALA A 598 -17.60 -5.09 -13.00
CA ALA A 598 -17.74 -4.40 -14.28
C ALA A 598 -17.22 -5.23 -15.48
N LEU A 599 -16.14 -6.02 -15.29
CA LEU A 599 -15.60 -6.91 -16.34
C LEU A 599 -16.43 -8.19 -16.53
N CYS A 600 -16.97 -8.73 -15.44
CA CYS A 600 -17.54 -10.08 -15.39
C CYS A 600 -19.08 -10.11 -15.41
N THR A 601 -19.78 -8.96 -15.44
CA THR A 601 -21.25 -8.91 -15.54
C THR A 601 -21.67 -8.70 -16.99
N THR A 602 -22.68 -9.47 -17.45
CA THR A 602 -23.33 -9.25 -18.74
C THR A 602 -24.49 -8.26 -18.61
N ALA A 603 -24.78 -7.48 -19.65
CA ALA A 603 -25.91 -6.53 -19.66
C ALA A 603 -27.26 -7.23 -19.55
N SER A 604 -27.36 -8.51 -19.94
CA SER A 604 -28.58 -9.31 -19.83
C SER A 604 -29.00 -9.61 -18.39
N GLY A 605 -28.09 -9.41 -17.42
CA GLY A 605 -28.36 -9.67 -16.00
C GLY A 605 -28.72 -11.15 -15.69
N GLU A 606 -28.48 -12.05 -16.63
CA GLU A 606 -28.62 -13.48 -16.36
C GLU A 606 -27.51 -13.87 -15.39
N GLU A 607 -27.92 -14.30 -14.19
CA GLU A 607 -27.07 -14.91 -13.21
C GLU A 607 -26.50 -16.21 -13.78
N GLY A 608 -25.38 -16.08 -14.48
CA GLY A 608 -24.52 -17.22 -14.76
C GLY A 608 -23.81 -17.67 -13.47
N ASP A 609 -22.98 -18.70 -13.56
CA ASP A 609 -22.17 -19.24 -12.44
C ASP A 609 -21.17 -18.22 -11.81
N THR A 610 -21.26 -16.93 -12.14
CA THR A 610 -20.34 -15.87 -11.68
C THR A 610 -20.90 -15.21 -10.41
N PRO A 611 -20.10 -15.11 -9.32
CA PRO A 611 -20.51 -14.41 -8.11
C PRO A 611 -20.96 -12.97 -8.41
N PRO A 612 -21.96 -12.46 -7.72
CA PRO A 612 -22.44 -11.08 -7.91
C PRO A 612 -21.48 -10.07 -7.27
N TYR A 613 -20.25 -9.94 -7.81
CA TYR A 613 -19.18 -9.10 -7.25
C TYR A 613 -19.63 -7.67 -6.94
N THR A 614 -20.30 -7.02 -7.89
CA THR A 614 -20.82 -5.66 -7.72
C THR A 614 -21.80 -5.56 -6.56
N THR A 615 -22.68 -6.55 -6.41
CA THR A 615 -23.65 -6.60 -5.31
C THR A 615 -22.97 -6.79 -3.97
N ILE A 616 -21.97 -7.66 -3.89
CA ILE A 616 -21.16 -7.89 -2.69
C ILE A 616 -20.44 -6.57 -2.31
N ALA A 617 -19.75 -5.93 -3.25
CA ALA A 617 -19.03 -4.69 -3.01
C ALA A 617 -19.96 -3.54 -2.54
N LYS A 618 -21.14 -3.37 -3.18
CA LYS A 618 -22.13 -2.40 -2.74
C LYS A 618 -22.66 -2.68 -1.33
N ASN A 619 -22.80 -3.95 -0.97
CA ASN A 619 -23.16 -4.33 0.40
C ASN A 619 -22.04 -4.05 1.40
N MET A 620 -20.76 -4.28 1.03
CA MET A 620 -19.61 -3.92 1.85
C MET A 620 -19.57 -2.42 2.13
N LEU A 621 -19.76 -1.58 1.10
CA LEU A 621 -19.87 -0.12 1.25
C LEU A 621 -21.03 0.29 2.18
N ARG A 622 -22.18 -0.36 2.05
CA ARG A 622 -23.32 -0.11 2.95
C ARG A 622 -22.96 -0.46 4.40
N ASP A 623 -22.39 -1.65 4.62
CA ASP A 623 -22.15 -2.18 5.96
C ASP A 623 -21.02 -1.42 6.70
N VAL A 624 -20.05 -0.84 6.01
CA VAL A 624 -19.01 0.02 6.60
C VAL A 624 -19.50 1.46 6.85
N SER A 625 -20.58 1.91 6.21
CA SER A 625 -21.07 3.30 6.29
C SER A 625 -21.28 3.83 7.72
N PRO A 626 -21.85 3.07 8.69
CA PRO A 626 -22.01 3.56 10.07
C PRO A 626 -20.67 3.78 10.76
N VAL A 627 -19.70 2.87 10.56
CA VAL A 627 -18.35 2.97 11.12
C VAL A 627 -17.65 4.20 10.53
N PHE A 628 -17.69 4.36 9.21
CA PHE A 628 -17.13 5.51 8.51
C PHE A 628 -17.67 6.85 9.03
N LYS A 629 -18.99 6.96 9.22
CA LYS A 629 -19.62 8.19 9.74
C LYS A 629 -19.25 8.51 11.18
N GLN A 630 -18.98 7.48 11.98
CA GLN A 630 -18.61 7.65 13.40
C GLN A 630 -17.13 8.01 13.55
N MET A 631 -16.24 7.37 12.78
CA MET A 631 -14.79 7.38 12.99
C MET A 631 -14.04 8.39 12.11
N ARG A 632 -14.72 9.30 11.44
CA ARG A 632 -14.21 10.31 10.49
C ARG A 632 -12.74 10.69 10.72
N GLY A 633 -11.80 10.17 9.94
CA GLY A 633 -10.39 10.48 10.13
C GLY A 633 -9.44 9.69 9.23
N LEU A 634 -8.16 9.70 9.61
CA LEU A 634 -7.06 9.08 8.85
C LEU A 634 -7.30 7.59 8.56
N GLY A 635 -7.86 6.85 9.52
CA GLY A 635 -8.03 5.40 9.43
C GLY A 635 -9.16 4.92 8.48
N HIS A 636 -9.79 5.79 7.69
CA HIS A 636 -10.85 5.39 6.75
C HIS A 636 -10.73 6.12 5.39
N SER A 637 -9.53 6.57 5.04
CA SER A 637 -9.29 7.36 3.85
C SER A 637 -9.49 6.57 2.56
N ASN A 638 -9.14 5.28 2.54
CA ASN A 638 -9.38 4.44 1.37
C ASN A 638 -10.88 4.18 1.15
N TRP A 639 -11.66 4.00 2.23
CA TRP A 639 -13.13 3.96 2.14
C TRP A 639 -13.69 5.29 1.64
N ALA A 640 -13.17 6.43 2.12
CA ALA A 640 -13.58 7.75 1.64
C ALA A 640 -13.33 7.90 0.13
N ARG A 641 -12.21 7.39 -0.38
CA ARG A 641 -11.88 7.35 -1.80
C ARG A 641 -12.89 6.51 -2.59
N LEU A 642 -13.26 5.34 -2.10
CA LEU A 642 -14.26 4.48 -2.73
C LEU A 642 -15.66 5.11 -2.72
N PHE A 643 -16.07 5.72 -1.61
CA PHE A 643 -17.33 6.45 -1.55
C PHE A 643 -17.33 7.63 -2.52
N LEU A 644 -16.25 8.38 -2.62
CA LEU A 644 -16.10 9.46 -3.57
C LEU A 644 -16.33 8.96 -5.00
N GLN A 645 -15.63 7.90 -5.41
CA GLN A 645 -15.76 7.30 -6.73
C GLN A 645 -17.16 6.76 -7.03
N THR A 646 -17.85 6.21 -6.03
CA THR A 646 -19.17 5.60 -6.23
C THR A 646 -20.33 6.58 -6.19
N LEU A 647 -20.13 7.76 -5.57
CA LEU A 647 -21.15 8.79 -5.45
C LEU A 647 -21.11 9.85 -6.57
N THR A 648 -19.93 10.05 -7.16
CA THR A 648 -19.69 11.20 -8.02
C THR A 648 -19.47 10.83 -9.49
N VAL A 649 -19.14 9.61 -9.79
CA VAL A 649 -18.77 9.19 -11.15
C VAL A 649 -19.52 7.95 -11.57
N GLU A 650 -20.38 8.09 -12.59
CA GLU A 650 -20.95 6.92 -13.28
C GLU A 650 -19.83 6.20 -14.05
N PRO A 651 -19.79 4.87 -14.00
CA PRO A 651 -18.75 4.12 -14.70
C PRO A 651 -18.95 4.21 -16.22
N VAL A 652 -17.88 4.48 -16.93
CA VAL A 652 -17.82 4.42 -18.39
C VAL A 652 -17.09 3.15 -18.80
N GLU A 653 -17.74 2.31 -19.58
CA GLU A 653 -17.16 1.07 -20.11
C GLU A 653 -16.77 1.28 -21.58
N VAL A 654 -15.54 0.94 -21.91
CA VAL A 654 -14.96 1.07 -23.25
C VAL A 654 -14.44 -0.29 -23.68
N CYS A 655 -15.03 -0.87 -24.74
CA CYS A 655 -14.61 -2.14 -25.30
C CYS A 655 -14.01 -1.92 -26.68
N VAL A 656 -12.76 -2.32 -26.88
CA VAL A 656 -12.04 -2.23 -28.15
C VAL A 656 -11.95 -3.62 -28.77
N LEU A 657 -12.57 -3.82 -29.93
CA LEU A 657 -12.61 -5.11 -30.60
C LEU A 657 -12.00 -5.03 -32.01
N GLY A 658 -11.15 -5.99 -32.35
CA GLY A 658 -10.60 -6.12 -33.69
C GLY A 658 -9.07 -6.18 -33.74
N PRO A 659 -8.48 -6.20 -34.95
CA PRO A 659 -7.05 -6.47 -35.14
C PRO A 659 -6.10 -5.48 -34.48
N SER A 660 -6.50 -4.21 -34.31
CA SER A 660 -5.68 -3.17 -33.65
C SER A 660 -6.08 -2.92 -32.19
N HIS A 661 -6.75 -3.85 -31.54
CA HIS A 661 -7.30 -3.70 -30.19
C HIS A 661 -6.25 -3.27 -29.14
N LEU A 662 -5.05 -3.83 -29.17
CA LEU A 662 -3.99 -3.49 -28.23
C LEU A 662 -3.49 -2.06 -28.41
N GLU A 663 -3.20 -1.65 -29.66
CA GLU A 663 -2.73 -0.30 -29.98
C GLU A 663 -3.78 0.75 -29.59
N TRP A 664 -5.04 0.52 -29.98
CA TRP A 664 -6.14 1.44 -29.69
C TRP A 664 -6.47 1.48 -28.19
N GLY A 665 -6.49 0.31 -27.54
CA GLY A 665 -6.70 0.22 -26.09
C GLY A 665 -5.65 1.00 -25.31
N GLN A 666 -4.36 0.85 -25.66
CA GLN A 666 -3.28 1.59 -25.04
C GLN A 666 -3.33 3.10 -25.33
N ARG A 667 -3.77 3.51 -26.52
CA ARG A 667 -3.94 4.94 -26.84
C ARG A 667 -5.09 5.55 -26.07
N LEU A 668 -6.27 4.88 -26.05
CA LEU A 668 -7.43 5.33 -25.26
C LEU A 668 -7.09 5.43 -23.77
N ARG A 669 -6.37 4.46 -23.23
CA ARG A 669 -5.96 4.48 -21.85
C ARG A 669 -5.07 5.70 -21.54
N ARG A 670 -4.08 6.02 -22.38
CA ARG A 670 -3.23 7.20 -22.18
C ARG A 670 -4.03 8.51 -22.20
N GLU A 671 -5.01 8.64 -23.08
CA GLU A 671 -5.91 9.78 -23.11
C GLU A 671 -6.78 9.87 -21.85
N VAL A 672 -7.37 8.73 -21.43
CA VAL A 672 -8.16 8.66 -20.19
C VAL A 672 -7.32 9.04 -18.98
N ASP A 673 -6.07 8.57 -18.88
CA ASP A 673 -5.14 8.98 -17.81
C ASP A 673 -4.89 10.50 -17.82
N GLY A 674 -4.83 11.12 -19.00
CA GLY A 674 -4.67 12.55 -19.16
C GLY A 674 -5.93 13.38 -18.86
N LEU A 675 -7.11 12.79 -18.97
CA LEU A 675 -8.38 13.51 -18.79
C LEU A 675 -8.89 13.46 -17.34
N CYS A 676 -8.61 12.39 -16.61
CA CYS A 676 -9.28 12.18 -15.33
C CYS A 676 -8.51 11.36 -14.31
N VAL A 677 -7.99 12.02 -13.27
CA VAL A 677 -7.70 11.36 -12.00
C VAL A 677 -9.01 11.14 -11.26
N GLY A 678 -9.42 9.86 -11.05
CA GLY A 678 -10.63 9.52 -10.31
C GLY A 678 -11.85 9.13 -11.16
N ALA A 679 -11.82 9.26 -12.50
CA ALA A 679 -12.88 8.72 -13.34
C ALA A 679 -12.88 7.19 -13.34
N ARG A 680 -14.07 6.60 -13.22
CA ARG A 680 -14.24 5.15 -13.35
C ARG A 680 -14.40 4.79 -14.82
N VAL A 681 -13.31 4.83 -15.58
CA VAL A 681 -13.29 4.34 -16.97
C VAL A 681 -12.63 2.99 -17.00
N LEU A 682 -13.40 2.01 -17.43
CA LEU A 682 -12.94 0.65 -17.64
C LEU A 682 -12.70 0.44 -19.12
N ILE A 683 -11.47 0.21 -19.52
CA ILE A 683 -11.12 -0.14 -20.89
C ILE A 683 -10.83 -1.64 -20.93
N ALA A 684 -11.53 -2.35 -21.83
CA ALA A 684 -11.30 -3.74 -22.14
C ALA A 684 -11.02 -3.89 -23.64
N ALA A 685 -10.14 -4.82 -24.03
CA ALA A 685 -9.77 -5.01 -25.42
C ALA A 685 -9.60 -6.49 -25.78
N SER A 686 -10.04 -6.88 -26.99
CA SER A 686 -9.92 -8.22 -27.54
C SER A 686 -9.72 -8.19 -29.05
N SER A 687 -9.14 -9.26 -29.60
CA SER A 687 -9.03 -9.44 -31.06
C SER A 687 -10.40 -9.56 -31.78
N GLY A 688 -11.47 -9.74 -31.00
CA GLY A 688 -12.83 -9.88 -31.54
C GLY A 688 -13.28 -11.33 -31.67
N GLU A 689 -12.52 -12.30 -31.17
CA GLU A 689 -12.84 -13.72 -31.21
C GLU A 689 -12.43 -14.43 -29.89
N GLY A 690 -13.43 -15.03 -29.23
CA GLY A 690 -13.19 -16.01 -28.17
C GLY A 690 -12.75 -15.46 -26.82
N SER A 691 -13.07 -14.20 -26.49
CA SER A 691 -12.80 -13.64 -25.18
C SER A 691 -13.52 -14.40 -24.04
N CYS A 692 -12.81 -14.67 -22.97
CA CYS A 692 -13.38 -15.25 -21.76
C CYS A 692 -13.90 -14.19 -20.76
N ILE A 693 -13.77 -12.90 -21.09
CA ILE A 693 -14.29 -11.78 -20.29
C ILE A 693 -15.74 -11.52 -20.73
N PRO A 694 -16.76 -11.69 -19.86
CA PRO A 694 -18.18 -11.52 -20.22
C PRO A 694 -18.50 -10.18 -20.88
N LEU A 695 -17.94 -9.07 -20.39
CA LEU A 695 -18.10 -7.75 -21.01
C LEU A 695 -17.65 -7.73 -22.48
N LEU A 696 -16.55 -8.37 -22.82
CA LEU A 696 -16.03 -8.44 -24.19
C LEU A 696 -16.80 -9.44 -25.04
N SER A 697 -17.06 -10.64 -24.52
CA SER A 697 -17.75 -11.69 -25.27
C SER A 697 -19.15 -11.26 -25.73
N GLU A 698 -19.85 -10.46 -24.93
CA GLU A 698 -21.14 -9.86 -25.32
C GLU A 698 -20.99 -8.90 -26.52
N LYS A 699 -19.93 -8.08 -26.53
CA LYS A 699 -19.70 -7.15 -27.65
C LYS A 699 -19.11 -7.85 -28.88
N GLU A 700 -18.40 -8.96 -28.72
CA GLU A 700 -17.89 -9.79 -29.82
C GLU A 700 -19.01 -10.33 -30.70
N ALA A 701 -20.14 -10.71 -30.10
CA ALA A 701 -21.32 -11.14 -30.86
C ALA A 701 -21.81 -10.02 -31.80
N LEU A 702 -21.89 -8.78 -31.28
CA LEU A 702 -22.31 -7.61 -32.08
C LEU A 702 -21.25 -7.23 -33.13
N TYR A 703 -19.98 -7.39 -32.84
CA TYR A 703 -18.87 -7.14 -33.75
C TYR A 703 -18.89 -8.12 -34.93
N THR A 704 -19.08 -9.42 -34.66
CA THR A 704 -19.13 -10.48 -35.66
C THR A 704 -20.32 -10.31 -36.57
N GLU A 705 -21.51 -9.95 -36.07
CA GLU A 705 -22.71 -9.69 -36.88
C GLU A 705 -22.50 -8.55 -37.88
N ARG A 706 -21.60 -7.63 -37.63
CA ARG A 706 -21.26 -6.52 -38.53
C ARG A 706 -20.20 -6.86 -39.58
N GLY A 707 -19.65 -8.08 -39.57
CA GLY A 707 -18.66 -8.55 -40.52
C GLY A 707 -17.20 -8.35 -40.17
N GLY A 708 -16.88 -7.77 -38.99
CA GLY A 708 -15.64 -7.78 -38.24
C GLY A 708 -14.27 -7.49 -38.91
N PRO A 709 -14.11 -6.72 -40.03
CA PRO A 709 -12.77 -6.53 -40.61
C PRO A 709 -11.96 -5.41 -39.96
N ASP A 710 -12.64 -4.42 -39.38
CA ASP A 710 -12.00 -3.22 -38.83
C ASP A 710 -12.09 -3.17 -37.30
N THR A 711 -11.13 -2.52 -36.64
CA THR A 711 -11.20 -2.31 -35.19
C THR A 711 -12.34 -1.33 -34.87
N LEU A 712 -13.17 -1.65 -33.88
CA LEU A 712 -14.29 -0.85 -33.42
C LEU A 712 -14.20 -0.62 -31.89
N VAL A 713 -14.68 0.54 -31.45
CA VAL A 713 -14.81 0.92 -30.04
C VAL A 713 -16.28 1.01 -29.67
N TYR A 714 -16.68 0.31 -28.62
CA TYR A 714 -18.01 0.37 -28.01
C TYR A 714 -17.89 1.13 -26.68
N ILE A 715 -18.65 2.20 -26.50
CA ILE A 715 -18.67 3.00 -25.27
C ILE A 715 -20.07 2.87 -24.66
N CYS A 716 -20.11 2.48 -23.39
CA CYS A 716 -21.35 2.41 -22.62
C CYS A 716 -21.24 3.30 -21.40
N ALA A 717 -22.19 4.19 -21.21
CA ALA A 717 -22.31 5.09 -20.09
C ALA A 717 -23.77 5.21 -19.65
N GLU A 718 -24.05 5.42 -18.38
CA GLU A 718 -25.40 5.57 -17.82
C GLU A 718 -26.35 4.41 -18.19
N GLY A 719 -25.81 3.19 -18.31
CA GLY A 719 -26.59 2.00 -18.68
C GLY A 719 -26.98 1.91 -20.15
N ALA A 720 -26.46 2.77 -21.01
CA ALA A 720 -26.71 2.77 -22.46
C ALA A 720 -25.41 2.64 -23.25
N CYS A 721 -25.42 1.80 -24.31
CA CYS A 721 -24.30 1.70 -25.23
C CYS A 721 -24.52 2.60 -26.45
N MET A 722 -23.51 3.39 -26.78
CA MET A 722 -23.46 4.24 -27.95
C MET A 722 -23.19 3.43 -29.22
N PRO A 723 -23.54 3.92 -30.41
CA PRO A 723 -23.14 3.27 -31.65
C PRO A 723 -21.59 3.11 -31.69
N PRO A 724 -21.10 1.93 -32.13
CA PRO A 724 -19.64 1.75 -32.22
C PRO A 724 -19.01 2.70 -33.22
N CYS A 725 -17.82 3.15 -32.91
CA CYS A 725 -17.06 4.13 -33.66
C CYS A 725 -15.61 3.69 -33.86
N ASP A 726 -14.88 4.45 -34.65
CA ASP A 726 -13.44 4.35 -34.78
C ASP A 726 -12.72 5.02 -33.59
N LEU A 727 -11.41 5.01 -33.61
CA LEU A 727 -10.59 5.55 -32.50
C LEU A 727 -10.81 7.07 -32.29
N ASP A 728 -10.89 7.86 -33.38
CA ASP A 728 -11.06 9.31 -33.28
C ASP A 728 -12.46 9.66 -32.73
N GLY A 729 -13.51 8.94 -33.21
CA GLY A 729 -14.84 9.07 -32.65
C GLY A 729 -14.97 8.65 -31.19
N ALA A 730 -14.17 7.67 -30.77
CA ALA A 730 -14.10 7.25 -29.37
C ALA A 730 -13.43 8.31 -28.48
N LEU A 731 -12.34 8.89 -28.95
CA LEU A 731 -11.65 10.00 -28.27
C LEU A 731 -12.57 11.20 -28.10
N ASP A 732 -13.23 11.64 -29.17
CA ASP A 732 -14.20 12.74 -29.13
C ASP A 732 -15.38 12.47 -28.17
N THR A 733 -15.78 11.21 -28.08
CA THR A 733 -16.87 10.81 -27.17
C THR A 733 -16.42 10.83 -25.72
N LEU A 734 -15.24 10.30 -25.44
CA LEU A 734 -14.66 10.31 -24.09
C LEU A 734 -14.44 11.74 -23.60
N HIS A 735 -13.90 12.64 -24.44
CA HIS A 735 -13.76 14.06 -24.09
C HIS A 735 -15.08 14.75 -23.74
N ARG A 736 -16.21 14.28 -24.30
CA ARG A 736 -17.54 14.84 -23.98
C ARG A 736 -18.16 14.24 -22.72
N LEU A 737 -17.79 13.00 -22.38
CA LEU A 737 -18.32 12.31 -21.19
C LEU A 737 -17.51 12.62 -19.93
N MET A 738 -16.29 13.07 -20.09
CA MET A 738 -15.32 13.33 -19.03
C MET A 738 -15.03 14.82 -18.84
#